data_c25a16ca68d2dffb4b1531fa939691c6
#
_entry.id   c25a16ca68d2dffb4b1531fa939691c6
#
_cell.length_a   1.000
_cell.length_b   1.000
_cell.length_c   1.000
_cell.angle_alpha   90.00
_cell.angle_beta   90.00
_cell.angle_gamma   90.00
#
_symmetry.space_group_name_H-M   'P 1'
#
loop_
_entity.id
_entity.type
_entity.pdbx_description
1 polymer ?
#
loop_
_entity_poly.entity_id
_entity_poly.type
_entity_poly.pdbx_seq_one_letter_code
_entity_poly.pdbx_strand_id
1 'polypeptide(L)'
;MDYVTVVEHAVRQLYMEGNNDVHSWLLRVQASPEAWTFVWELLDPSKSWELQFFAATTLHTKISKQWDEVPKNEYPVLQERLLSIMKQPNMPKFVLSKLCQTLAGFVMNVSATENEEKDKNIVDELMRILPYDSLPMLELLLRTLSVLPSEKRFEEKLKLPKTLCNGWYRTTWLLQQIFSMCNPNSQNSDNALHLLAMECALSWLKVYQLPLDATGQIYPHLLIAAAYYAPSREGSDEENARGWEIVQECLTIIVTHYELRNRPQTLWNWARNLVIIARQYSGQYFCEILTAIGETHSREFLIALVQGNDTQKWTSENLIELLLECSEQKGRYPTDETRSCIPFEFWSLLQDDTATLDEPYESYALEAVKPIYARLAQALLRKSTLPSSPSEAGDAEERELFRCYRQDIADTFDYCYRVLREDLLILLGQRLSQTLNDTEKWTDVESTLHAFEAIAVSVGVEESHYIPALMDLILTHIPYDHYPRELLACACSTIGSYAEWIGKHPDPWLERVLQIVTLGLVSGSVTAPLASMALKDLARECGRHMAPFAPSILNTIEQTLPNVTPGGMEGLRLMYAAGKLLTSLSTVEERLAHLDATLGFCIIKIRELLKQPLFMARVAVTKQLKMVSMFFSTLEESIGKTVLHGLLPIFNQIVGHPEWGQDNATLEEMYVCAQNSLSSLLHPEVDARPLLPILAGSYKTWPHPAALDLLRQLVPLFGRDPDNVIGPIFGELSSVTLSGVRACRSVNGNLSDWAELMEAYLGLLGQICKKNTRMLLQIPDQIPEMLQCGINCLTLPETGAVKAAGYFLTHAIRQSPHLQTFIQPIGQELVSVILQCVGGVVPRNNLEPHAEVLLALNKTCVEWMAQWLRVAFEKHSELFSVSEVQKVSFIRIVIRERYYAGRMCKILKDFNLQNLASPKN
;
A
#
# COMPACT_ATOMS: atom_id res chain seq x y z
N MET A 1 38.75 36.00 -20.91
CA MET A 1 37.41 35.65 -21.42
C MET A 1 36.41 36.47 -20.63
N ASP A 2 35.47 37.04 -21.29
CA ASP A 2 34.36 37.72 -20.64
C ASP A 2 33.55 36.65 -19.83
N TYR A 3 33.06 37.06 -18.66
CA TYR A 3 32.35 36.14 -17.74
C TYR A 3 31.15 35.47 -18.41
N VAL A 4 30.44 36.19 -19.25
CA VAL A 4 29.31 35.69 -20.06
C VAL A 4 29.75 34.57 -20.99
N THR A 5 30.89 34.72 -21.67
CA THR A 5 31.43 33.69 -22.58
C THR A 5 31.77 32.38 -21.83
N VAL A 6 32.25 32.47 -20.59
CA VAL A 6 32.52 31.28 -19.74
C VAL A 6 31.22 30.59 -19.38
N VAL A 7 30.18 31.35 -19.00
CA VAL A 7 28.85 30.78 -18.70
C VAL A 7 28.23 30.13 -19.94
N GLU A 8 28.32 30.79 -21.12
CA GLU A 8 27.83 30.19 -22.36
C GLU A 8 28.48 28.85 -22.70
N HIS A 9 29.81 28.80 -22.54
CA HIS A 9 30.55 27.55 -22.77
C HIS A 9 30.12 26.45 -21.77
N ALA A 10 30.01 26.78 -20.49
CA ALA A 10 29.60 25.83 -19.47
C ALA A 10 28.15 25.30 -19.67
N VAL A 11 27.23 26.19 -20.07
CA VAL A 11 25.85 25.76 -20.39
C VAL A 11 25.84 24.79 -21.58
N ARG A 12 26.55 25.12 -22.66
CA ARG A 12 26.66 24.22 -23.83
C ARG A 12 27.31 22.91 -23.47
N GLN A 13 28.34 22.91 -22.64
CA GLN A 13 29.00 21.68 -22.16
C GLN A 13 28.05 20.84 -21.32
N LEU A 14 27.22 21.44 -20.45
CA LEU A 14 26.22 20.71 -19.65
C LEU A 14 25.21 19.97 -20.55
N TYR A 15 24.70 20.63 -21.58
CA TYR A 15 23.73 20.01 -22.50
C TYR A 15 24.34 18.97 -23.43
N MET A 16 25.64 19.04 -23.73
CA MET A 16 26.34 18.07 -24.61
C MET A 16 26.87 16.86 -23.82
N GLU A 17 27.41 17.03 -22.65
CA GLU A 17 28.21 16.04 -21.92
C GLU A 17 27.57 15.57 -20.60
N GLY A 18 26.56 16.27 -20.06
CA GLY A 18 25.88 15.91 -18.80
C GLY A 18 26.78 15.90 -17.56
N ASN A 19 27.84 16.74 -17.51
CA ASN A 19 28.86 16.72 -16.47
C ASN A 19 28.34 17.33 -15.15
N ASN A 20 28.35 16.55 -14.05
CA ASN A 20 27.87 16.94 -12.73
C ASN A 20 28.69 18.09 -12.10
N ASP A 21 29.98 18.20 -12.37
CA ASP A 21 30.83 19.28 -11.83
C ASP A 21 30.48 20.62 -12.49
N VAL A 22 30.22 20.61 -13.81
CA VAL A 22 29.73 21.77 -14.56
C VAL A 22 28.36 22.19 -14.07
N HIS A 23 27.46 21.24 -13.82
CA HIS A 23 26.15 21.50 -13.26
C HIS A 23 26.23 22.17 -11.88
N SER A 24 27.07 21.63 -10.99
CA SER A 24 27.29 22.18 -9.64
C SER A 24 27.92 23.59 -9.70
N TRP A 25 28.77 23.86 -10.66
CA TRP A 25 29.33 25.19 -10.88
C TRP A 25 28.27 26.18 -11.39
N LEU A 26 27.44 25.77 -12.37
CA LEU A 26 26.37 26.62 -12.89
C LEU A 26 25.33 26.96 -11.82
N LEU A 27 25.00 26.07 -10.91
CA LEU A 27 24.12 26.35 -9.77
C LEU A 27 24.69 27.48 -8.88
N ARG A 28 26.01 27.47 -8.65
CA ARG A 28 26.68 28.56 -7.90
C ARG A 28 26.65 29.88 -8.68
N VAL A 29 26.85 29.83 -9.98
CA VAL A 29 26.78 31.01 -10.88
C VAL A 29 25.37 31.61 -10.86
N GLN A 30 24.34 30.80 -10.88
CA GLN A 30 22.94 31.27 -10.77
C GLN A 30 22.67 32.01 -9.45
N ALA A 31 23.34 31.64 -8.38
CA ALA A 31 23.19 32.32 -7.08
C ALA A 31 24.09 33.55 -6.92
N SER A 32 25.01 33.80 -7.84
CA SER A 32 25.95 34.90 -7.73
C SER A 32 25.31 36.27 -8.00
N PRO A 33 25.85 37.40 -7.48
CA PRO A 33 25.35 38.74 -7.79
C PRO A 33 25.44 39.09 -9.27
N GLU A 34 26.45 38.60 -9.99
CA GLU A 34 26.67 38.83 -11.40
C GLU A 34 25.53 38.27 -12.26
N ALA A 35 24.75 37.35 -11.74
CA ALA A 35 23.59 36.77 -12.44
C ALA A 35 22.55 37.82 -12.81
N TRP A 36 22.36 38.88 -12.02
CA TRP A 36 21.46 39.98 -12.35
C TRP A 36 21.87 40.76 -13.64
N THR A 37 23.13 40.63 -14.03
CA THR A 37 23.65 41.31 -15.22
C THR A 37 23.69 40.41 -16.45
N PHE A 38 24.31 39.26 -16.37
CA PHE A 38 24.53 38.40 -17.53
C PHE A 38 23.24 37.73 -18.06
N VAL A 39 22.20 37.55 -17.23
CA VAL A 39 20.94 36.93 -17.69
C VAL A 39 20.32 37.67 -18.88
N TRP A 40 20.46 38.99 -18.94
CA TRP A 40 19.88 39.81 -20.01
C TRP A 40 20.58 39.61 -21.34
N GLU A 41 21.90 39.38 -21.33
CA GLU A 41 22.70 39.10 -22.53
C GLU A 41 22.41 37.68 -23.06
N LEU A 42 22.18 36.71 -22.17
CA LEU A 42 21.84 35.34 -22.54
C LEU A 42 20.38 35.18 -23.02
N LEU A 43 19.49 36.08 -22.62
CA LEU A 43 18.10 36.14 -23.09
C LEU A 43 17.93 36.75 -24.47
N ASP A 44 19.02 37.29 -25.08
CA ASP A 44 18.95 37.86 -26.41
C ASP A 44 18.47 36.84 -27.45
N PRO A 45 17.56 37.22 -28.40
CA PRO A 45 17.02 36.31 -29.42
C PRO A 45 18.03 35.65 -30.34
N SER A 46 19.21 36.22 -30.44
CA SER A 46 20.33 35.69 -31.25
C SER A 46 21.03 34.50 -30.59
N LYS A 47 20.79 34.30 -29.29
CA LYS A 47 21.39 33.20 -28.54
C LYS A 47 20.60 31.88 -28.73
N SER A 48 21.27 30.75 -28.50
CA SER A 48 20.61 29.44 -28.58
C SER A 48 19.56 29.26 -27.45
N TRP A 49 18.59 28.39 -27.69
CA TRP A 49 17.47 28.18 -26.77
C TRP A 49 17.92 27.67 -25.40
N GLU A 50 19.02 26.89 -25.31
CA GLU A 50 19.61 26.41 -24.09
C GLU A 50 20.08 27.54 -23.19
N LEU A 51 20.73 28.54 -23.79
CA LEU A 51 21.22 29.74 -23.11
C LEU A 51 20.07 30.60 -22.62
N GLN A 52 19.07 30.81 -23.47
CA GLN A 52 17.87 31.58 -23.12
C GLN A 52 17.10 30.87 -21.96
N PHE A 53 16.97 29.53 -22.00
CA PHE A 53 16.30 28.78 -20.93
C PHE A 53 17.07 28.82 -19.62
N PHE A 54 18.39 28.67 -19.68
CA PHE A 54 19.27 28.82 -18.51
C PHE A 54 19.12 30.19 -17.88
N ALA A 55 19.14 31.24 -18.71
CA ALA A 55 19.00 32.61 -18.24
C ALA A 55 17.61 32.89 -17.63
N ALA A 56 16.53 32.41 -18.27
CA ALA A 56 15.17 32.53 -17.74
C ALA A 56 15.03 31.79 -16.39
N THR A 57 15.64 30.58 -16.27
CA THR A 57 15.66 29.81 -15.03
C THR A 57 16.48 30.52 -13.95
N THR A 58 17.61 31.10 -14.31
CA THR A 58 18.45 31.88 -13.39
C THR A 58 17.69 33.10 -12.87
N LEU A 59 17.06 33.88 -13.77
CA LEU A 59 16.26 35.04 -13.39
C LEU A 59 15.09 34.69 -12.47
N HIS A 60 14.38 33.59 -12.76
CA HIS A 60 13.33 33.06 -11.88
C HIS A 60 13.90 32.69 -10.51
N THR A 61 15.04 31.99 -10.46
CA THR A 61 15.71 31.61 -9.21
C THR A 61 16.12 32.83 -8.39
N LYS A 62 16.68 33.85 -9.02
CA LYS A 62 17.07 35.14 -8.39
C LYS A 62 15.85 35.86 -7.80
N ILE A 63 14.79 36.03 -8.58
CA ILE A 63 13.55 36.67 -8.12
C ILE A 63 12.90 35.83 -6.99
N SER A 64 12.95 34.52 -7.10
CA SER A 64 12.32 33.64 -6.12
C SER A 64 13.07 33.51 -4.80
N LYS A 65 14.41 33.49 -4.80
CA LYS A 65 15.23 33.19 -3.62
C LYS A 65 16.02 34.38 -3.09
N GLN A 66 16.32 35.36 -3.93
CA GLN A 66 17.27 36.45 -3.61
C GLN A 66 16.65 37.83 -3.91
N TRP A 67 15.33 37.99 -3.69
CA TRP A 67 14.59 39.22 -3.94
C TRP A 67 15.13 40.41 -3.16
N ASP A 68 15.66 40.20 -1.95
CA ASP A 68 16.18 41.26 -1.09
C ASP A 68 17.45 41.97 -1.66
N GLU A 69 18.07 41.36 -2.68
CA GLU A 69 19.21 41.98 -3.38
C GLU A 69 18.78 43.13 -4.35
N VAL A 70 17.49 43.22 -4.71
CA VAL A 70 16.97 44.22 -5.66
C VAL A 70 16.44 45.43 -4.90
N PRO A 71 17.06 46.64 -5.11
CA PRO A 71 16.56 47.90 -4.54
C PRO A 71 15.18 48.28 -5.10
N LYS A 72 14.30 48.79 -4.25
CA LYS A 72 12.91 49.18 -4.65
C LYS A 72 12.85 50.15 -5.84
N ASN A 73 13.81 51.05 -5.98
CA ASN A 73 13.88 52.00 -7.11
C ASN A 73 14.18 51.32 -8.45
N GLU A 74 14.63 50.07 -8.46
CA GLU A 74 14.94 49.30 -9.66
C GLU A 74 13.77 48.43 -10.14
N TYR A 75 12.74 48.25 -9.35
CA TYR A 75 11.58 47.43 -9.72
C TYR A 75 10.95 47.84 -11.06
N PRO A 76 10.70 49.13 -11.38
CA PRO A 76 10.13 49.49 -12.68
C PRO A 76 11.05 49.14 -13.85
N VAL A 77 12.36 49.30 -13.69
CA VAL A 77 13.36 48.97 -14.74
C VAL A 77 13.40 47.47 -14.97
N LEU A 78 13.37 46.69 -13.92
CA LEU A 78 13.36 45.21 -14.00
C LEU A 78 12.09 44.74 -14.70
N GLN A 79 10.94 45.28 -14.35
CA GLN A 79 9.64 44.99 -14.98
C GLN A 79 9.68 45.32 -16.49
N GLU A 80 10.15 46.51 -16.85
CA GLU A 80 10.19 46.93 -18.24
C GLU A 80 11.11 46.05 -19.09
N ARG A 81 12.29 45.68 -18.58
CA ARG A 81 13.21 44.74 -19.24
C ARG A 81 12.56 43.36 -19.44
N LEU A 82 11.95 42.83 -18.41
CA LEU A 82 11.28 41.54 -18.47
C LEU A 82 10.18 41.54 -19.54
N LEU A 83 9.32 42.54 -19.53
CA LEU A 83 8.24 42.70 -20.52
C LEU A 83 8.76 42.92 -21.96
N SER A 84 9.86 43.66 -22.09
CA SER A 84 10.49 43.86 -23.42
C SER A 84 10.96 42.55 -24.04
N ILE A 85 11.54 41.67 -23.25
CA ILE A 85 11.97 40.34 -23.71
C ILE A 85 10.76 39.43 -23.99
N MET A 86 9.77 39.37 -23.10
CA MET A 86 8.58 38.54 -23.28
C MET A 86 7.76 38.92 -24.53
N LYS A 87 7.84 40.16 -25.00
CA LYS A 87 7.15 40.65 -26.22
C LYS A 87 7.89 40.34 -27.52
N GLN A 88 9.08 39.74 -27.45
CA GLN A 88 9.87 39.46 -28.65
C GLN A 88 9.23 38.32 -29.48
N PRO A 89 9.15 38.46 -30.80
CA PRO A 89 8.63 37.42 -31.67
C PRO A 89 9.56 36.18 -31.68
N ASN A 90 9.00 35.03 -31.90
CA ASN A 90 9.71 33.75 -32.07
C ASN A 90 10.44 33.19 -30.83
N MET A 91 10.07 33.61 -29.61
CA MET A 91 10.62 33.03 -28.39
C MET A 91 10.13 31.59 -28.23
N PRO A 92 11.01 30.63 -27.88
CA PRO A 92 10.60 29.25 -27.62
C PRO A 92 9.54 29.19 -26.49
N LYS A 93 8.48 28.39 -26.67
CA LYS A 93 7.33 28.29 -25.73
C LYS A 93 7.75 27.98 -24.29
N PHE A 94 8.75 27.12 -24.09
CA PHE A 94 9.22 26.74 -22.74
C PHE A 94 10.06 27.87 -22.08
N VAL A 95 10.79 28.68 -22.86
CA VAL A 95 11.49 29.90 -22.34
C VAL A 95 10.45 30.92 -21.92
N LEU A 96 9.46 31.18 -22.78
CA LEU A 96 8.36 32.11 -22.49
C LEU A 96 7.58 31.67 -21.24
N SER A 97 7.29 30.37 -21.10
CA SER A 97 6.65 29.83 -19.90
C SER A 97 7.47 30.11 -18.64
N LYS A 98 8.80 29.96 -18.70
CA LYS A 98 9.69 30.27 -17.58
C LYS A 98 9.74 31.75 -17.24
N LEU A 99 9.69 32.62 -18.26
CA LEU A 99 9.58 34.06 -18.06
C LEU A 99 8.21 34.49 -17.49
N CYS A 100 7.12 33.79 -17.86
CA CYS A 100 5.80 33.98 -17.22
C CYS A 100 5.84 33.65 -15.73
N GLN A 101 6.51 32.52 -15.35
CA GLN A 101 6.75 32.18 -13.94
C GLN A 101 7.58 33.27 -13.24
N THR A 102 8.58 33.80 -13.93
CA THR A 102 9.42 34.88 -13.43
C THR A 102 8.61 36.15 -13.15
N LEU A 103 7.72 36.52 -14.09
CA LEU A 103 6.84 37.69 -13.96
C LEU A 103 5.81 37.47 -12.82
N ALA A 104 5.24 36.28 -12.69
CA ALA A 104 4.34 35.95 -11.60
C ALA A 104 5.05 36.08 -10.23
N GLY A 105 6.27 35.51 -10.08
CA GLY A 105 7.10 35.67 -8.89
C GLY A 105 7.49 37.11 -8.59
N PHE A 106 7.80 37.90 -9.65
CA PHE A 106 8.08 39.34 -9.53
C PHE A 106 6.88 40.09 -8.93
N VAL A 107 5.69 39.94 -9.52
CA VAL A 107 4.47 40.64 -9.05
C VAL A 107 4.13 40.24 -7.62
N MET A 108 4.28 38.99 -7.28
CA MET A 108 4.09 38.51 -5.91
C MET A 108 5.02 39.14 -4.90
N ASN A 109 6.31 39.29 -5.25
CA ASN A 109 7.29 39.93 -4.38
C ASN A 109 7.04 41.43 -4.21
N VAL A 110 6.72 42.15 -5.30
CA VAL A 110 6.37 43.57 -5.25
C VAL A 110 5.13 43.77 -4.37
N SER A 111 4.07 42.96 -4.55
CA SER A 111 2.86 43.05 -3.77
C SER A 111 3.10 42.72 -2.26
N ALA A 112 4.07 41.86 -1.94
CA ALA A 112 4.45 41.51 -0.59
C ALA A 112 5.27 42.64 0.11
N THR A 113 6.05 43.43 -0.66
CA THR A 113 6.91 44.49 -0.11
C THR A 113 6.18 45.86 0.06
N GLU A 114 5.07 46.06 -0.64
CA GLU A 114 4.26 47.28 -0.58
C GLU A 114 3.13 47.24 0.44
N ASN A 115 3.08 46.16 1.27
CA ASN A 115 1.97 45.86 2.18
C ASN A 115 1.79 46.82 3.36
N GLU A 116 1.24 48.00 3.09
CA GLU A 116 0.46 48.76 4.07
C GLU A 116 -1.03 48.89 3.66
N GLU A 117 -1.41 48.57 2.42
CA GLU A 117 -2.80 48.59 1.95
C GLU A 117 -3.31 47.18 1.67
N LYS A 118 -4.23 46.72 2.51
CA LYS A 118 -4.64 45.29 2.73
C LYS A 118 -5.39 44.55 1.61
N ASP A 119 -5.64 45.15 0.41
CA ASP A 119 -6.59 44.57 -0.55
C ASP A 119 -6.15 44.58 -2.04
N LYS A 120 -4.86 44.70 -2.35
CA LYS A 120 -4.43 44.61 -3.76
C LYS A 120 -4.51 43.19 -4.28
N ASN A 121 -5.35 42.96 -5.29
CA ASN A 121 -5.47 41.65 -5.96
C ASN A 121 -4.30 41.51 -6.98
N ILE A 122 -3.51 40.44 -6.84
CA ILE A 122 -2.37 40.12 -7.71
C ILE A 122 -2.79 40.01 -9.19
N VAL A 123 -3.98 39.47 -9.45
CA VAL A 123 -4.51 39.31 -10.80
C VAL A 123 -4.82 40.69 -11.43
N ASP A 124 -5.37 41.62 -10.67
CA ASP A 124 -5.59 43.01 -11.16
C ASP A 124 -4.27 43.72 -11.48
N GLU A 125 -3.22 43.46 -10.69
CA GLU A 125 -1.90 44.01 -10.96
C GLU A 125 -1.30 43.40 -12.24
N LEU A 126 -1.43 42.09 -12.44
CA LEU A 126 -1.04 41.42 -13.69
C LEU A 126 -1.82 41.97 -14.91
N MET A 127 -3.14 42.20 -14.77
CA MET A 127 -3.96 42.83 -15.83
C MET A 127 -3.57 44.26 -16.15
N ARG A 128 -3.03 45.00 -15.17
CA ARG A 128 -2.49 46.36 -15.37
C ARG A 128 -1.16 46.34 -16.09
N ILE A 129 -0.29 45.39 -15.77
CA ILE A 129 1.04 45.18 -16.37
C ILE A 129 0.92 44.62 -17.80
N LEU A 130 0.01 43.70 -18.01
CA LEU A 130 -0.29 43.03 -19.26
C LEU A 130 -1.73 43.42 -19.70
N PRO A 131 -1.93 44.58 -20.32
CA PRO A 131 -3.24 45.03 -20.78
C PRO A 131 -3.74 44.06 -21.88
N TYR A 132 -4.99 43.64 -21.76
CA TYR A 132 -5.63 42.65 -22.63
C TYR A 132 -6.34 43.29 -23.85
N ASP A 133 -5.74 44.36 -24.38
CA ASP A 133 -6.20 45.16 -25.54
C ASP A 133 -5.78 44.61 -26.90
N SER A 134 -4.88 43.64 -26.90
CA SER A 134 -4.38 42.96 -28.08
C SER A 134 -4.20 41.46 -27.85
N LEU A 135 -4.37 40.65 -28.91
CA LEU A 135 -4.28 39.19 -28.82
C LEU A 135 -2.93 38.72 -28.23
N PRO A 136 -1.75 39.22 -28.62
CA PRO A 136 -0.49 38.79 -28.03
C PRO A 136 -0.37 39.09 -26.54
N MET A 137 -0.92 40.20 -26.08
CA MET A 137 -0.89 40.58 -24.67
C MET A 137 -1.85 39.76 -23.86
N LEU A 138 -3.03 39.39 -24.41
CA LEU A 138 -3.99 38.52 -23.81
C LEU A 138 -3.43 37.09 -23.65
N GLU A 139 -2.75 36.58 -24.68
CA GLU A 139 -2.07 35.25 -24.59
C GLU A 139 -0.99 35.26 -23.50
N LEU A 140 -0.19 36.33 -23.41
CA LEU A 140 0.85 36.48 -22.42
C LEU A 140 0.26 36.54 -20.99
N LEU A 141 -0.84 37.27 -20.82
CA LEU A 141 -1.58 37.34 -19.56
C LEU A 141 -2.10 35.96 -19.15
N LEU A 142 -2.74 35.22 -20.06
CA LEU A 142 -3.28 33.87 -19.78
C LEU A 142 -2.16 32.91 -19.39
N ARG A 143 -1.04 32.90 -20.10
CA ARG A 143 0.13 32.08 -19.77
C ARG A 143 0.70 32.42 -18.37
N THR A 144 0.73 33.70 -18.02
CA THR A 144 1.21 34.16 -16.70
C THR A 144 0.21 33.75 -15.62
N LEU A 145 -1.10 33.87 -15.86
CA LEU A 145 -2.15 33.42 -14.95
C LEU A 145 -2.17 31.90 -14.78
N SER A 146 -1.82 31.12 -15.82
CA SER A 146 -1.75 29.65 -15.74
C SER A 146 -0.63 29.14 -14.83
N VAL A 147 0.48 29.87 -14.73
CA VAL A 147 1.61 29.48 -13.87
C VAL A 147 1.52 30.05 -12.46
N LEU A 148 0.71 31.07 -12.24
CA LEU A 148 0.57 31.76 -10.96
C LEU A 148 0.18 30.81 -9.80
N PRO A 149 -0.80 29.88 -9.94
CA PRO A 149 -1.19 29.00 -8.86
C PRO A 149 -0.11 28.00 -8.42
N SER A 150 0.82 27.65 -9.31
CA SER A 150 1.89 26.69 -9.05
C SER A 150 3.16 27.29 -8.42
N GLU A 151 3.21 28.62 -8.23
CA GLU A 151 4.36 29.27 -7.60
C GLU A 151 4.42 28.95 -6.10
N LYS A 152 5.46 28.22 -5.68
CA LYS A 152 5.66 27.73 -4.31
C LYS A 152 5.63 28.79 -3.20
N ARG A 153 5.88 30.07 -3.54
CA ARG A 153 5.80 31.18 -2.58
C ARG A 153 4.38 31.55 -2.20
N PHE A 154 3.42 31.14 -2.99
CA PHE A 154 2.02 31.31 -2.65
C PHE A 154 1.66 30.53 -1.38
N GLU A 155 2.31 29.38 -1.14
CA GLU A 155 2.07 28.53 0.03
C GLU A 155 2.73 29.03 1.32
N GLU A 156 3.87 29.75 1.24
CA GLU A 156 4.69 30.04 2.43
C GLU A 156 4.55 31.46 3.04
N LYS A 157 4.17 32.49 2.27
CA LYS A 157 4.26 33.88 2.73
C LYS A 157 2.95 34.67 2.82
N LEU A 158 1.89 34.22 2.25
CA LEU A 158 0.59 34.90 2.30
C LEU A 158 -0.40 34.04 3.09
N LYS A 159 -1.21 34.70 3.95
CA LYS A 159 -2.39 34.06 4.56
C LYS A 159 -3.36 33.66 3.42
N LEU A 160 -3.10 32.50 2.89
CA LEU A 160 -3.50 31.94 1.59
C LEU A 160 -4.98 32.02 1.18
N PRO A 161 -5.99 31.81 2.05
CA PRO A 161 -7.35 31.61 1.53
C PRO A 161 -7.92 32.84 0.81
N LYS A 162 -7.75 34.06 1.35
CA LYS A 162 -8.44 35.24 0.82
C LYS A 162 -7.83 35.77 -0.48
N THR A 163 -6.51 35.79 -0.61
CA THR A 163 -5.83 36.37 -1.79
C THR A 163 -6.02 35.50 -3.02
N LEU A 164 -5.93 34.18 -2.87
CA LEU A 164 -6.22 33.23 -3.95
C LEU A 164 -7.70 33.25 -4.35
N CYS A 165 -8.60 33.27 -3.37
CA CYS A 165 -10.04 33.39 -3.64
C CYS A 165 -10.36 34.65 -4.44
N ASN A 166 -9.81 35.80 -4.04
CA ASN A 166 -10.00 37.06 -4.77
C ASN A 166 -9.37 36.99 -6.18
N GLY A 167 -8.20 36.38 -6.31
CA GLY A 167 -7.56 36.14 -7.61
C GLY A 167 -8.41 35.27 -8.51
N TRP A 168 -9.01 34.20 -7.95
CA TRP A 168 -9.87 33.31 -8.71
C TRP A 168 -11.14 34.00 -9.22
N TYR A 169 -11.84 34.80 -8.40
CA TYR A 169 -12.99 35.59 -8.86
C TYR A 169 -12.63 36.51 -10.05
N ARG A 170 -11.45 37.10 -10.02
CA ARG A 170 -11.02 37.98 -11.10
C ARG A 170 -10.62 37.21 -12.35
N THR A 171 -9.94 36.06 -12.17
CA THR A 171 -9.58 35.17 -13.27
C THR A 171 -10.82 34.57 -13.93
N THR A 172 -11.80 34.10 -13.18
CA THR A 172 -13.06 33.57 -13.75
C THR A 172 -13.82 34.64 -14.52
N TRP A 173 -13.85 35.88 -14.04
CA TRP A 173 -14.44 36.97 -14.80
C TRP A 173 -13.76 37.17 -16.15
N LEU A 174 -12.41 37.16 -16.20
CA LEU A 174 -11.67 37.27 -17.46
C LEU A 174 -11.93 36.09 -18.39
N LEU A 175 -11.90 34.86 -17.84
CA LEU A 175 -12.15 33.64 -18.60
C LEU A 175 -13.55 33.63 -19.22
N GLN A 176 -14.57 34.10 -18.51
CA GLN A 176 -15.93 34.23 -19.06
C GLN A 176 -15.97 35.18 -20.27
N GLN A 177 -15.26 36.31 -20.25
CA GLN A 177 -15.20 37.22 -21.39
C GLN A 177 -14.56 36.52 -22.59
N ILE A 178 -13.45 35.82 -22.36
CA ILE A 178 -12.73 35.09 -23.40
C ILE A 178 -13.58 33.96 -23.99
N PHE A 179 -14.19 33.11 -23.16
CA PHE A 179 -15.07 32.03 -23.61
C PHE A 179 -16.30 32.56 -24.38
N SER A 180 -16.78 33.75 -24.04
CA SER A 180 -17.89 34.37 -24.76
C SER A 180 -17.46 34.93 -26.12
N MET A 181 -16.21 35.42 -26.27
CA MET A 181 -15.64 35.89 -27.54
C MET A 181 -15.20 34.74 -28.44
N CYS A 182 -14.57 33.74 -27.86
CA CYS A 182 -14.01 32.57 -28.57
C CYS A 182 -14.93 31.36 -28.50
N ASN A 183 -16.23 31.52 -28.78
CA ASN A 183 -17.15 30.37 -28.82
C ASN A 183 -16.74 29.42 -29.96
N PRO A 184 -16.32 28.19 -29.68
CA PRO A 184 -15.78 27.27 -30.69
C PRO A 184 -16.79 26.91 -31.79
N ASN A 185 -18.08 27.13 -31.55
CA ASN A 185 -19.13 26.93 -32.53
C ASN A 185 -19.29 28.13 -33.53
N SER A 186 -18.51 29.19 -33.39
CA SER A 186 -18.55 30.33 -34.28
C SER A 186 -17.51 30.21 -35.41
N GLN A 187 -17.88 30.65 -36.64
CA GLN A 187 -16.98 30.59 -37.83
C GLN A 187 -15.70 31.40 -37.69
N ASN A 188 -15.56 32.26 -36.71
CA ASN A 188 -14.42 33.14 -36.46
C ASN A 188 -13.76 32.88 -35.10
N SER A 189 -13.83 31.67 -34.57
CA SER A 189 -13.29 31.36 -33.25
C SER A 189 -11.77 31.15 -33.34
N ASP A 190 -11.03 31.75 -32.40
CA ASP A 190 -9.62 31.45 -32.19
C ASP A 190 -9.50 30.26 -31.23
N ASN A 191 -9.36 29.05 -31.82
CA ASN A 191 -9.25 27.82 -31.05
C ASN A 191 -8.00 27.80 -30.16
N ALA A 192 -6.90 28.40 -30.56
CA ALA A 192 -5.67 28.44 -29.78
C ALA A 192 -5.84 29.28 -28.51
N LEU A 193 -6.52 30.44 -28.61
CA LEU A 193 -6.85 31.24 -27.43
C LEU A 193 -7.87 30.54 -26.51
N HIS A 194 -8.85 29.83 -27.08
CA HIS A 194 -9.81 29.06 -26.31
C HIS A 194 -9.14 27.94 -25.50
N LEU A 195 -8.23 27.17 -26.13
CA LEU A 195 -7.44 26.14 -25.46
C LEU A 195 -6.57 26.72 -24.33
N LEU A 196 -5.91 27.86 -24.59
CA LEU A 196 -5.09 28.53 -23.58
C LEU A 196 -5.91 29.01 -22.37
N ALA A 197 -7.15 29.49 -22.63
CA ALA A 197 -8.07 29.88 -21.56
C ALA A 197 -8.52 28.66 -20.72
N MET A 198 -8.75 27.51 -21.35
CA MET A 198 -9.07 26.26 -20.64
C MET A 198 -7.85 25.74 -19.83
N GLU A 199 -6.63 25.80 -20.37
CA GLU A 199 -5.40 25.48 -19.62
C GLU A 199 -5.23 26.38 -18.39
N CYS A 200 -5.54 27.67 -18.53
CA CYS A 200 -5.56 28.61 -17.42
C CYS A 200 -6.62 28.20 -16.37
N ALA A 201 -7.83 27.91 -16.80
CA ALA A 201 -8.89 27.43 -15.90
C ALA A 201 -8.46 26.17 -15.14
N LEU A 202 -7.90 25.19 -15.85
CA LEU A 202 -7.45 23.92 -15.26
C LEU A 202 -6.35 24.14 -14.21
N SER A 203 -5.37 24.99 -14.50
CA SER A 203 -4.30 25.28 -13.56
C SER A 203 -4.81 25.86 -12.24
N TRP A 204 -5.80 26.74 -12.30
CA TRP A 204 -6.45 27.28 -11.09
C TRP A 204 -7.32 26.22 -10.39
N LEU A 205 -8.11 25.45 -11.12
CA LEU A 205 -8.98 24.43 -10.55
C LEU A 205 -8.22 23.35 -9.77
N LYS A 206 -6.96 23.09 -10.11
CA LYS A 206 -6.06 22.20 -9.35
C LYS A 206 -5.70 22.71 -7.95
N VAL A 207 -5.98 23.97 -7.66
CA VAL A 207 -5.78 24.54 -6.32
C VAL A 207 -6.95 24.15 -5.41
N TYR A 208 -6.61 23.53 -4.30
CA TYR A 208 -7.60 23.09 -3.31
C TYR A 208 -8.31 24.29 -2.64
N GLN A 209 -9.60 24.16 -2.42
CA GLN A 209 -10.46 25.12 -1.70
C GLN A 209 -10.77 26.45 -2.41
N LEU A 210 -10.84 26.49 -3.73
CA LEU A 210 -11.40 27.65 -4.44
C LEU A 210 -12.91 27.79 -4.21
N PRO A 211 -13.47 29.03 -4.18
CA PRO A 211 -14.90 29.25 -3.97
C PRO A 211 -15.75 28.68 -5.12
N LEU A 212 -16.76 27.88 -4.77
CA LEU A 212 -17.68 27.28 -5.73
C LEU A 212 -18.46 28.34 -6.55
N ASP A 213 -18.81 29.47 -5.95
CA ASP A 213 -19.53 30.55 -6.63
C ASP A 213 -18.76 31.13 -7.82
N ALA A 214 -17.43 31.27 -7.67
CA ALA A 214 -16.56 31.69 -8.78
C ALA A 214 -16.40 30.54 -9.80
N THR A 215 -16.15 29.32 -9.32
CA THR A 215 -15.99 28.13 -10.17
C THR A 215 -17.24 27.86 -11.01
N GLY A 216 -18.43 28.04 -10.43
CA GLY A 216 -19.72 27.91 -11.11
C GLY A 216 -19.92 28.84 -12.28
N GLN A 217 -19.22 29.97 -12.32
CA GLN A 217 -19.35 30.93 -13.43
C GLN A 217 -18.78 30.42 -14.75
N ILE A 218 -17.75 29.58 -14.71
CA ILE A 218 -17.14 29.00 -15.92
C ILE A 218 -17.76 27.65 -16.31
N TYR A 219 -18.53 27.02 -15.44
CA TYR A 219 -19.12 25.70 -15.69
C TYR A 219 -19.95 25.62 -17.00
N PRO A 220 -20.84 26.59 -17.32
CA PRO A 220 -21.61 26.53 -18.57
C PRO A 220 -20.73 26.59 -19.81
N HIS A 221 -19.63 27.34 -19.77
CA HIS A 221 -18.69 27.47 -20.88
C HIS A 221 -17.90 26.18 -21.08
N LEU A 222 -17.51 25.51 -19.99
CA LEU A 222 -16.85 24.20 -20.06
C LEU A 222 -17.78 23.11 -20.59
N LEU A 223 -19.08 23.18 -20.30
CA LEU A 223 -20.08 22.27 -20.91
C LEU A 223 -20.19 22.48 -22.43
N ILE A 224 -20.15 23.73 -22.90
CA ILE A 224 -20.14 24.05 -24.33
C ILE A 224 -18.84 23.53 -24.97
N ALA A 225 -17.72 23.74 -24.32
CA ALA A 225 -16.42 23.20 -24.75
C ALA A 225 -16.44 21.67 -24.80
N ALA A 226 -17.03 20.99 -23.81
CA ALA A 226 -17.19 19.54 -23.80
C ALA A 226 -18.02 19.04 -24.99
N ALA A 227 -19.10 19.74 -25.32
CA ALA A 227 -19.91 19.42 -26.50
C ALA A 227 -19.13 19.60 -27.83
N TYR A 228 -18.22 20.57 -27.88
CA TYR A 228 -17.42 20.84 -29.07
C TYR A 228 -16.25 19.86 -29.25
N TYR A 229 -15.48 19.62 -28.20
CA TYR A 229 -14.27 18.78 -28.22
C TYR A 229 -14.59 17.29 -28.03
N ALA A 230 -15.84 16.91 -27.70
CA ALA A 230 -16.22 15.48 -27.57
C ALA A 230 -15.81 14.74 -28.86
N PRO A 231 -15.06 13.61 -28.75
CA PRO A 231 -14.57 12.90 -29.92
C PRO A 231 -15.71 12.48 -30.84
N SER A 232 -15.71 12.97 -32.06
CA SER A 232 -16.62 12.53 -33.13
C SER A 232 -16.02 11.29 -33.82
N ARG A 233 -16.86 10.40 -34.37
CA ARG A 233 -16.49 9.11 -34.96
C ARG A 233 -15.45 9.15 -36.08
N GLU A 234 -15.08 10.32 -36.62
CA GLU A 234 -14.18 10.48 -37.76
C GLU A 234 -13.07 11.48 -37.41
N GLY A 235 -11.85 10.98 -37.19
CA GLY A 235 -10.57 11.70 -37.20
C GLY A 235 -10.51 12.93 -36.30
N SER A 236 -10.21 12.77 -35.03
CA SER A 236 -9.91 13.91 -34.15
C SER A 236 -8.51 14.44 -34.45
N ASP A 237 -8.39 15.72 -34.82
CA ASP A 237 -7.11 16.44 -34.83
C ASP A 237 -6.50 16.43 -33.40
N GLU A 238 -5.17 16.47 -33.34
CA GLU A 238 -4.43 16.46 -32.05
C GLU A 238 -4.89 17.59 -31.09
N GLU A 239 -5.28 18.74 -31.63
CA GLU A 239 -5.82 19.86 -30.86
C GLU A 239 -7.18 19.56 -30.23
N ASN A 240 -8.06 18.83 -30.93
CA ASN A 240 -9.35 18.42 -30.35
C ASN A 240 -9.19 17.40 -29.25
N ALA A 241 -8.27 16.44 -29.39
CA ALA A 241 -7.96 15.48 -28.33
C ALA A 241 -7.45 16.16 -27.05
N ARG A 242 -6.51 17.11 -27.21
CA ARG A 242 -6.01 17.94 -26.10
C ARG A 242 -7.10 18.78 -25.46
N GLY A 243 -7.98 19.39 -26.29
CA GLY A 243 -9.12 20.16 -25.79
C GLY A 243 -10.08 19.31 -24.95
N TRP A 244 -10.33 18.07 -25.39
CA TRP A 244 -11.13 17.10 -24.64
C TRP A 244 -10.50 16.73 -23.30
N GLU A 245 -9.21 16.40 -23.26
CA GLU A 245 -8.50 16.08 -22.03
C GLU A 245 -8.61 17.20 -20.99
N ILE A 246 -8.37 18.45 -21.42
CA ILE A 246 -8.40 19.61 -20.52
C ILE A 246 -9.82 19.82 -19.98
N VAL A 247 -10.84 19.78 -20.84
CA VAL A 247 -12.23 20.04 -20.41
C VAL A 247 -12.74 18.93 -19.53
N GLN A 248 -12.37 17.70 -19.82
CA GLN A 248 -12.72 16.52 -19.00
C GLN A 248 -12.15 16.67 -17.59
N GLU A 249 -10.86 17.01 -17.47
CA GLU A 249 -10.23 17.22 -16.17
C GLU A 249 -10.86 18.41 -15.41
N CYS A 250 -11.12 19.53 -16.11
CA CYS A 250 -11.82 20.67 -15.50
C CYS A 250 -13.19 20.28 -14.95
N LEU A 251 -14.00 19.61 -15.74
CA LEU A 251 -15.35 19.20 -15.31
C LEU A 251 -15.29 18.20 -14.16
N THR A 252 -14.37 17.24 -14.20
CA THR A 252 -14.17 16.28 -13.10
C THR A 252 -13.86 16.98 -11.78
N ILE A 253 -12.94 17.94 -11.78
CA ILE A 253 -12.62 18.72 -10.57
C ILE A 253 -13.82 19.52 -10.07
N ILE A 254 -14.58 20.11 -10.98
CA ILE A 254 -15.75 20.93 -10.64
C ILE A 254 -16.86 20.09 -10.02
N VAL A 255 -17.18 18.94 -10.60
CA VAL A 255 -18.29 18.08 -10.12
C VAL A 255 -17.95 17.35 -8.80
N THR A 256 -16.65 17.22 -8.48
CA THR A 256 -16.18 16.65 -7.21
C THR A 256 -15.92 17.71 -6.13
N HIS A 257 -16.26 18.97 -6.38
CA HIS A 257 -15.98 20.06 -5.45
C HIS A 257 -16.70 19.88 -4.11
N TYR A 258 -15.96 19.97 -2.99
CA TYR A 258 -16.44 19.66 -1.63
C TYR A 258 -17.66 20.48 -1.18
N GLU A 259 -17.83 21.74 -1.65
CA GLU A 259 -18.98 22.59 -1.33
C GLU A 259 -20.30 22.14 -1.97
N LEU A 260 -20.24 21.32 -3.05
CA LEU A 260 -21.46 20.86 -3.72
C LEU A 260 -22.36 20.03 -2.80
N ARG A 261 -21.80 19.33 -1.82
CA ARG A 261 -22.57 18.58 -0.81
C ARG A 261 -23.51 19.48 -0.01
N ASN A 262 -23.15 20.74 0.17
CA ASN A 262 -23.95 21.73 0.90
C ASN A 262 -24.83 22.60 -0.02
N ARG A 263 -24.81 22.36 -1.34
CA ARG A 263 -25.53 23.15 -2.36
C ARG A 263 -26.36 22.26 -3.32
N PRO A 264 -27.39 21.63 -2.82
CA PRO A 264 -28.15 20.63 -3.58
C PRO A 264 -28.74 21.17 -4.89
N GLN A 265 -29.20 22.42 -4.92
CA GLN A 265 -29.75 23.02 -6.15
C GLN A 265 -28.68 23.15 -7.26
N THR A 266 -27.46 23.52 -6.89
CA THR A 266 -26.33 23.61 -7.83
C THR A 266 -25.95 22.23 -8.32
N LEU A 267 -25.83 21.24 -7.42
CA LEU A 267 -25.56 19.85 -7.77
C LEU A 267 -26.56 19.32 -8.81
N TRP A 268 -27.86 19.45 -8.53
CA TRP A 268 -28.91 18.92 -9.43
C TRP A 268 -28.94 19.64 -10.77
N ASN A 269 -28.69 20.93 -10.82
CA ASN A 269 -28.62 21.67 -12.08
C ASN A 269 -27.40 21.22 -12.90
N TRP A 270 -26.26 21.05 -12.27
CA TRP A 270 -25.03 20.62 -12.95
C TRP A 270 -25.14 19.17 -13.41
N ALA A 271 -25.58 18.26 -12.55
CA ALA A 271 -25.79 16.87 -12.91
C ALA A 271 -26.76 16.71 -14.09
N ARG A 272 -27.89 17.43 -14.05
CA ARG A 272 -28.88 17.40 -15.13
C ARG A 272 -28.30 17.89 -16.47
N ASN A 273 -27.57 19.01 -16.45
CA ASN A 273 -26.99 19.55 -17.68
C ASN A 273 -25.92 18.60 -18.24
N LEU A 274 -25.11 18.00 -17.38
CA LEU A 274 -24.11 17.01 -17.78
C LEU A 274 -24.77 15.78 -18.41
N VAL A 275 -25.81 15.23 -17.78
CA VAL A 275 -26.57 14.09 -18.31
C VAL A 275 -27.19 14.41 -19.66
N ILE A 276 -27.77 15.61 -19.84
CA ILE A 276 -28.36 16.02 -21.13
C ILE A 276 -27.32 16.05 -22.24
N ILE A 277 -26.14 16.64 -21.96
CA ILE A 277 -25.04 16.71 -22.95
C ILE A 277 -24.49 15.31 -23.23
N ALA A 278 -24.26 14.49 -22.21
CA ALA A 278 -23.79 13.13 -22.38
C ALA A 278 -24.74 12.29 -23.26
N ARG A 279 -26.05 12.43 -23.07
CA ARG A 279 -27.05 11.77 -23.93
C ARG A 279 -27.05 12.29 -25.39
N GLN A 280 -26.72 13.55 -25.58
CA GLN A 280 -26.67 14.17 -26.91
C GLN A 280 -25.42 13.81 -27.71
N TYR A 281 -24.25 13.70 -27.04
CA TYR A 281 -22.93 13.58 -27.68
C TYR A 281 -22.22 12.25 -27.46
N SER A 282 -22.96 11.15 -27.27
CA SER A 282 -22.39 9.81 -26.96
C SER A 282 -21.79 9.68 -25.55
N GLY A 283 -22.61 9.19 -24.65
CA GLY A 283 -22.33 9.08 -23.20
C GLY A 283 -21.03 8.39 -22.83
N GLN A 284 -20.52 7.49 -23.69
CA GLN A 284 -19.27 6.75 -23.43
C GLN A 284 -18.03 7.65 -23.24
N TYR A 285 -17.97 8.83 -23.86
CA TYR A 285 -16.86 9.77 -23.67
C TYR A 285 -16.96 10.54 -22.36
N PHE A 286 -18.17 10.68 -21.82
CA PHE A 286 -18.43 11.36 -20.56
C PHE A 286 -18.33 10.42 -19.35
N CYS A 287 -17.99 9.14 -19.54
CA CYS A 287 -17.99 8.12 -18.48
C CYS A 287 -17.18 8.56 -17.25
N GLU A 288 -15.97 9.08 -17.41
CA GLU A 288 -15.13 9.52 -16.31
C GLU A 288 -15.75 10.68 -15.50
N ILE A 289 -16.36 11.66 -16.19
CA ILE A 289 -17.00 12.81 -15.52
C ILE A 289 -18.28 12.35 -14.80
N LEU A 290 -19.07 11.47 -15.44
CA LEU A 290 -20.28 10.89 -14.86
C LEU A 290 -19.96 10.00 -13.67
N THR A 291 -18.89 9.22 -13.74
CA THR A 291 -18.42 8.39 -12.63
C THR A 291 -17.97 9.27 -11.48
N ALA A 292 -17.18 10.31 -11.73
CA ALA A 292 -16.69 11.21 -10.69
C ALA A 292 -17.84 11.92 -9.91
N ILE A 293 -18.87 12.40 -10.61
CA ILE A 293 -20.05 12.99 -9.93
C ILE A 293 -20.88 11.91 -9.23
N GLY A 294 -21.00 10.71 -9.84
CA GLY A 294 -21.72 9.57 -9.27
C GLY A 294 -21.10 9.10 -7.98
N GLU A 295 -19.79 8.88 -7.94
CA GLU A 295 -19.02 8.47 -6.76
C GLU A 295 -19.06 9.50 -5.64
N THR A 296 -18.90 10.78 -5.99
CA THR A 296 -18.89 11.85 -4.99
C THR A 296 -20.24 12.05 -4.31
N HIS A 297 -21.34 11.78 -5.03
CA HIS A 297 -22.72 12.05 -4.63
C HIS A 297 -23.66 10.84 -4.80
N SER A 298 -23.12 9.61 -4.67
CA SER A 298 -23.87 8.36 -4.85
C SER A 298 -25.12 8.30 -3.99
N ARG A 299 -25.00 8.70 -2.72
CA ARG A 299 -26.11 8.71 -1.77
C ARG A 299 -27.22 9.67 -2.15
N GLU A 300 -26.90 10.86 -2.64
CA GLU A 300 -27.88 11.84 -3.10
C GLU A 300 -28.66 11.32 -4.32
N PHE A 301 -27.95 10.70 -5.27
CA PHE A 301 -28.58 10.08 -6.44
C PHE A 301 -29.47 8.89 -6.05
N LEU A 302 -29.03 8.06 -5.11
CA LEU A 302 -29.83 6.94 -4.59
C LEU A 302 -31.10 7.42 -3.89
N ILE A 303 -30.98 8.40 -2.99
CA ILE A 303 -32.14 8.99 -2.31
C ILE A 303 -33.12 9.60 -3.31
N ALA A 304 -32.63 10.23 -4.36
CA ALA A 304 -33.46 10.82 -5.39
C ALA A 304 -34.25 9.78 -6.22
N LEU A 305 -33.74 8.57 -6.41
CA LEU A 305 -34.51 7.48 -7.04
C LEU A 305 -35.78 7.12 -6.25
N VAL A 306 -35.69 7.22 -4.90
CA VAL A 306 -36.76 6.82 -3.98
C VAL A 306 -37.71 7.99 -3.68
N GLN A 307 -37.15 9.17 -3.36
CA GLN A 307 -37.89 10.31 -2.80
C GLN A 307 -37.79 11.60 -3.63
N GLY A 308 -36.97 11.60 -4.69
CA GLY A 308 -36.73 12.81 -5.48
C GLY A 308 -37.97 13.30 -6.24
N ASN A 309 -37.94 14.57 -6.57
CA ASN A 309 -38.92 15.10 -7.53
C ASN A 309 -38.65 14.54 -8.94
N ASP A 310 -39.60 14.72 -9.89
CA ASP A 310 -39.48 14.16 -11.22
C ASP A 310 -38.18 14.50 -11.94
N THR A 311 -37.65 15.70 -11.77
CA THR A 311 -36.39 16.13 -12.39
C THR A 311 -35.17 15.43 -11.72
N GLN A 312 -35.14 15.31 -10.41
CA GLN A 312 -34.08 14.62 -9.68
C GLN A 312 -34.07 13.13 -9.99
N LYS A 313 -35.25 12.51 -9.96
CA LYS A 313 -35.43 11.10 -10.33
C LYS A 313 -34.96 10.83 -11.75
N TRP A 314 -35.44 11.63 -12.73
CA TRP A 314 -35.01 11.54 -14.11
C TRP A 314 -33.49 11.68 -14.26
N THR A 315 -32.88 12.64 -13.54
CA THR A 315 -31.40 12.86 -13.60
C THR A 315 -30.65 11.66 -13.05
N SER A 316 -31.07 11.10 -11.91
CA SER A 316 -30.44 9.93 -11.28
C SER A 316 -30.57 8.69 -12.16
N GLU A 317 -31.78 8.40 -12.67
CA GLU A 317 -32.03 7.27 -13.56
C GLU A 317 -31.16 7.33 -14.82
N ASN A 318 -31.06 8.50 -15.46
CA ASN A 318 -30.26 8.67 -16.66
C ASN A 318 -28.74 8.67 -16.40
N LEU A 319 -28.28 9.18 -15.25
CA LEU A 319 -26.88 9.09 -14.88
C LEU A 319 -26.47 7.63 -14.69
N ILE A 320 -27.25 6.87 -13.91
CA ILE A 320 -26.99 5.46 -13.63
C ILE A 320 -27.07 4.63 -14.92
N GLU A 321 -28.04 4.90 -15.77
CA GLU A 321 -28.16 4.23 -17.08
C GLU A 321 -26.95 4.49 -17.98
N LEU A 322 -26.41 5.73 -18.02
CA LEU A 322 -25.21 6.05 -18.77
C LEU A 322 -23.98 5.33 -18.24
N LEU A 323 -23.86 5.19 -16.91
CA LEU A 323 -22.77 4.42 -16.30
C LEU A 323 -22.90 2.92 -16.58
N LEU A 324 -24.12 2.41 -16.61
CA LEU A 324 -24.38 1.02 -16.98
C LEU A 324 -24.06 0.78 -18.48
N GLU A 325 -24.42 1.69 -19.37
CA GLU A 325 -24.04 1.66 -20.78
C GLU A 325 -22.51 1.66 -20.97
N CYS A 326 -21.76 2.38 -20.10
CA CYS A 326 -20.29 2.32 -20.08
C CYS A 326 -19.79 0.92 -19.70
N SER A 327 -20.34 0.30 -18.65
CA SER A 327 -19.99 -1.07 -18.24
C SER A 327 -20.37 -2.12 -19.31
N GLU A 328 -21.41 -1.85 -20.12
CA GLU A 328 -21.86 -2.69 -21.22
C GLU A 328 -21.16 -2.41 -22.57
N GLN A 329 -20.16 -1.52 -22.60
CA GLN A 329 -19.49 -1.13 -23.85
C GLN A 329 -19.09 -2.35 -24.67
N LYS A 330 -19.39 -2.32 -25.97
CA LYS A 330 -19.08 -3.41 -26.89
C LYS A 330 -17.57 -3.52 -27.11
N GLY A 331 -17.12 -4.76 -27.30
CA GLY A 331 -15.71 -5.06 -27.50
C GLY A 331 -15.08 -5.70 -26.30
N ARG A 332 -13.83 -6.08 -26.45
CA ARG A 332 -13.03 -6.75 -25.45
C ARG A 332 -12.06 -5.76 -24.78
N TYR A 333 -12.00 -5.81 -23.47
CA TYR A 333 -10.99 -5.09 -22.71
C TYR A 333 -9.64 -5.85 -22.75
N PRO A 334 -8.46 -5.23 -22.89
CA PRO A 334 -8.24 -3.80 -23.19
C PRO A 334 -8.11 -3.48 -24.68
N THR A 335 -8.25 -4.47 -25.57
CA THR A 335 -7.91 -4.37 -27.00
C THR A 335 -8.89 -3.52 -27.80
N ASP A 336 -10.20 -3.72 -27.59
CA ASP A 336 -11.26 -3.02 -28.34
C ASP A 336 -11.82 -1.83 -27.58
N GLU A 337 -11.75 -1.86 -26.25
CA GLU A 337 -12.26 -0.83 -25.36
C GLU A 337 -11.51 -0.79 -24.02
N THR A 338 -11.52 0.37 -23.33
CA THR A 338 -10.81 0.60 -22.08
C THR A 338 -11.67 1.27 -20.99
N ARG A 339 -12.98 1.39 -21.24
CA ARG A 339 -13.87 2.23 -20.40
C ARG A 339 -14.82 1.47 -19.51
N SER A 340 -15.07 0.20 -19.79
CA SER A 340 -16.06 -0.59 -19.03
C SER A 340 -15.71 -0.78 -17.56
N CYS A 341 -14.43 -0.62 -17.19
CA CYS A 341 -13.96 -0.68 -15.80
C CYS A 341 -14.14 0.65 -15.02
N ILE A 342 -14.32 1.79 -15.71
CA ILE A 342 -14.37 3.10 -15.06
C ILE A 342 -15.45 3.17 -13.98
N PRO A 343 -16.70 2.64 -14.16
CA PRO A 343 -17.74 2.74 -13.14
C PRO A 343 -17.66 1.72 -12.00
N PHE A 344 -16.63 0.89 -11.88
CA PHE A 344 -16.61 -0.20 -10.88
C PHE A 344 -16.68 0.30 -9.44
N GLU A 345 -15.94 1.36 -9.12
CA GLU A 345 -16.00 1.99 -7.79
C GLU A 345 -17.39 2.62 -7.51
N PHE A 346 -18.03 3.21 -8.53
CA PHE A 346 -19.40 3.71 -8.38
C PHE A 346 -20.38 2.58 -7.99
N TRP A 347 -20.26 1.40 -8.59
CA TRP A 347 -21.13 0.25 -8.23
C TRP A 347 -20.90 -0.22 -6.79
N SER A 348 -19.63 -0.19 -6.31
CA SER A 348 -19.32 -0.44 -4.91
C SER A 348 -20.03 0.55 -3.99
N LEU A 349 -19.84 1.85 -4.24
CA LEU A 349 -20.42 2.90 -3.42
C LEU A 349 -21.95 2.88 -3.42
N LEU A 350 -22.57 2.66 -4.57
CA LEU A 350 -24.03 2.59 -4.68
C LEU A 350 -24.61 1.43 -3.86
N GLN A 351 -23.94 0.28 -3.83
CA GLN A 351 -24.32 -0.88 -3.02
C GLN A 351 -24.17 -0.56 -1.52
N ASP A 352 -23.02 0.02 -1.12
CA ASP A 352 -22.77 0.38 0.28
C ASP A 352 -23.76 1.44 0.79
N ASP A 353 -24.06 2.45 -0.04
CA ASP A 353 -25.06 3.45 0.29
C ASP A 353 -26.46 2.84 0.44
N THR A 354 -26.83 1.86 -0.42
CA THR A 354 -28.10 1.15 -0.32
C THR A 354 -28.22 0.43 1.03
N ALA A 355 -27.16 -0.26 1.47
CA ALA A 355 -27.14 -1.01 2.72
C ALA A 355 -27.08 -0.12 3.98
N THR A 356 -26.77 1.17 3.85
CA THR A 356 -26.66 2.12 4.97
C THR A 356 -27.87 3.04 5.14
N LEU A 357 -28.91 2.88 4.33
CA LEU A 357 -30.18 3.61 4.50
C LEU A 357 -31.00 3.01 5.65
N ASP A 358 -31.75 3.90 6.36
CA ASP A 358 -32.72 3.46 7.36
C ASP A 358 -33.99 2.93 6.72
N GLU A 359 -34.63 1.92 7.34
CA GLU A 359 -35.95 1.45 6.93
C GLU A 359 -37.01 2.56 7.04
N PRO A 360 -38.01 2.67 6.11
CA PRO A 360 -38.27 1.78 4.96
C PRO A 360 -37.50 2.13 3.67
N TYR A 361 -36.59 3.10 3.70
CA TYR A 361 -35.90 3.61 2.51
C TYR A 361 -34.90 2.59 1.94
N GLU A 362 -34.28 1.78 2.82
CA GLU A 362 -33.42 0.68 2.40
C GLU A 362 -34.17 -0.27 1.47
N SER A 363 -35.35 -0.73 1.87
CA SER A 363 -36.18 -1.64 1.06
C SER A 363 -36.61 -1.04 -0.28
N TYR A 364 -36.98 0.25 -0.32
CA TYR A 364 -37.34 0.93 -1.58
C TYR A 364 -36.13 1.14 -2.49
N ALA A 365 -34.98 1.49 -1.92
CA ALA A 365 -33.74 1.65 -2.68
C ALA A 365 -33.29 0.30 -3.26
N LEU A 366 -33.36 -0.76 -2.48
CA LEU A 366 -33.03 -2.12 -2.92
C LEU A 366 -33.90 -2.55 -4.12
N GLU A 367 -35.22 -2.31 -4.07
CA GLU A 367 -36.10 -2.58 -5.19
C GLU A 367 -35.72 -1.77 -6.45
N ALA A 368 -35.34 -0.51 -6.28
CA ALA A 368 -34.98 0.36 -7.39
C ALA A 368 -33.66 -0.05 -8.06
N VAL A 369 -32.67 -0.51 -7.28
CA VAL A 369 -31.34 -0.86 -7.82
C VAL A 369 -31.23 -2.30 -8.29
N LYS A 370 -32.05 -3.24 -7.82
CA LYS A 370 -32.05 -4.65 -8.24
C LYS A 370 -32.02 -4.85 -9.76
N PRO A 371 -32.89 -4.21 -10.58
CA PRO A 371 -32.88 -4.39 -12.05
C PRO A 371 -31.55 -3.91 -12.66
N ILE A 372 -30.94 -2.87 -12.08
CA ILE A 372 -29.68 -2.30 -12.54
C ILE A 372 -28.55 -3.30 -12.31
N TYR A 373 -28.44 -3.85 -11.09
CA TYR A 373 -27.43 -4.85 -10.76
C TYR A 373 -27.63 -6.19 -11.49
N ALA A 374 -28.87 -6.58 -11.77
CA ALA A 374 -29.16 -7.75 -12.59
C ALA A 374 -28.64 -7.59 -14.03
N ARG A 375 -28.79 -6.41 -14.60
CA ARG A 375 -28.26 -6.08 -15.92
C ARG A 375 -26.72 -5.94 -15.88
N LEU A 376 -26.18 -5.32 -14.85
CA LEU A 376 -24.75 -5.23 -14.62
C LEU A 376 -24.12 -6.64 -14.54
N ALA A 377 -24.67 -7.56 -13.76
CA ALA A 377 -24.17 -8.92 -13.64
C ALA A 377 -24.12 -9.63 -14.99
N GLN A 378 -25.14 -9.44 -15.85
CA GLN A 378 -25.13 -9.99 -17.20
C GLN A 378 -24.03 -9.36 -18.09
N ALA A 379 -23.76 -8.06 -17.94
CA ALA A 379 -22.66 -7.40 -18.63
C ALA A 379 -21.31 -7.96 -18.18
N LEU A 380 -21.09 -8.10 -16.86
CA LEU A 380 -19.88 -8.63 -16.29
C LEU A 380 -19.60 -10.08 -16.72
N LEU A 381 -20.64 -10.93 -16.81
CA LEU A 381 -20.51 -12.29 -17.36
C LEU A 381 -19.98 -12.30 -18.79
N ARG A 382 -20.46 -11.37 -19.65
CA ARG A 382 -19.93 -11.23 -21.02
C ARG A 382 -18.50 -10.70 -21.04
N LYS A 383 -18.22 -9.72 -20.19
CA LYS A 383 -16.90 -9.04 -20.12
C LYS A 383 -15.80 -9.92 -19.52
N SER A 384 -16.13 -10.82 -18.62
CA SER A 384 -15.17 -11.74 -18.01
C SER A 384 -14.81 -12.95 -18.88
N THR A 385 -15.47 -13.13 -20.03
CA THR A 385 -15.27 -14.28 -20.92
C THR A 385 -13.83 -14.34 -21.45
N LEU A 386 -13.17 -15.50 -21.30
CA LEU A 386 -11.80 -15.73 -21.79
C LEU A 386 -11.73 -15.74 -23.32
N PRO A 387 -10.55 -15.41 -23.91
CA PRO A 387 -10.35 -15.58 -25.36
C PRO A 387 -10.53 -17.03 -25.79
N SER A 388 -11.19 -17.26 -26.89
CA SER A 388 -11.39 -18.59 -27.44
C SER A 388 -10.11 -19.16 -28.06
N SER A 389 -9.19 -18.30 -28.48
CA SER A 389 -7.92 -18.71 -29.11
C SER A 389 -6.73 -17.89 -28.61
N PRO A 390 -5.50 -18.45 -28.63
CA PRO A 390 -4.27 -17.72 -28.25
C PRO A 390 -4.01 -16.45 -29.07
N SER A 391 -4.50 -16.41 -30.33
CA SER A 391 -4.36 -15.24 -31.19
C SER A 391 -5.26 -14.06 -30.75
N GLU A 392 -6.36 -14.34 -30.07
CA GLU A 392 -7.24 -13.33 -29.48
C GLU A 392 -6.76 -12.85 -28.12
N ALA A 393 -5.80 -13.55 -27.51
CA ALA A 393 -5.35 -13.26 -26.16
C ALA A 393 -4.44 -12.02 -26.05
N GLY A 394 -4.02 -11.45 -27.21
CA GLY A 394 -3.16 -10.28 -27.23
C GLY A 394 -1.71 -10.56 -26.79
N ASP A 395 -0.94 -9.49 -26.57
CA ASP A 395 0.43 -9.58 -26.06
C ASP A 395 0.49 -9.85 -24.54
N ALA A 396 1.68 -9.81 -23.94
CA ALA A 396 1.86 -10.10 -22.52
C ALA A 396 1.26 -9.00 -21.62
N GLU A 397 1.32 -7.74 -22.05
CA GLU A 397 0.79 -6.60 -21.33
C GLU A 397 -0.74 -6.60 -21.36
N GLU A 398 -1.32 -6.84 -22.53
CA GLU A 398 -2.79 -6.94 -22.69
C GLU A 398 -3.37 -8.10 -21.87
N ARG A 399 -2.68 -9.25 -21.82
CA ARG A 399 -3.10 -10.38 -20.96
C ARG A 399 -3.05 -10.05 -19.48
N GLU A 400 -2.05 -9.29 -19.03
CA GLU A 400 -1.96 -8.88 -17.63
C GLU A 400 -3.03 -7.83 -17.28
N LEU A 401 -3.29 -6.87 -18.16
CA LEU A 401 -4.38 -5.92 -18.01
C LEU A 401 -5.74 -6.63 -17.96
N PHE A 402 -5.96 -7.62 -18.82
CA PHE A 402 -7.20 -8.41 -18.79
C PHE A 402 -7.34 -9.24 -17.51
N ARG A 403 -6.21 -9.78 -16.99
CA ARG A 403 -6.21 -10.50 -15.71
C ARG A 403 -6.61 -9.58 -14.55
N CYS A 404 -6.06 -8.37 -14.48
CA CYS A 404 -6.43 -7.37 -13.47
C CYS A 404 -7.91 -6.98 -13.62
N TYR A 405 -8.36 -6.72 -14.84
CA TYR A 405 -9.76 -6.40 -15.13
C TYR A 405 -10.73 -7.50 -14.68
N ARG A 406 -10.40 -8.78 -14.87
CA ARG A 406 -11.20 -9.89 -14.33
C ARG A 406 -11.23 -9.93 -12.80
N GLN A 407 -10.16 -9.48 -12.14
CA GLN A 407 -10.17 -9.34 -10.68
C GLN A 407 -11.15 -8.26 -10.23
N ASP A 408 -11.13 -7.10 -10.89
CA ASP A 408 -12.08 -6.01 -10.60
C ASP A 408 -13.54 -6.43 -10.89
N ILE A 409 -13.75 -7.23 -11.94
CA ILE A 409 -15.05 -7.86 -12.23
C ILE A 409 -15.47 -8.81 -11.10
N ALA A 410 -14.57 -9.61 -10.56
CA ALA A 410 -14.88 -10.51 -9.44
C ALA A 410 -15.33 -9.74 -8.21
N ASP A 411 -14.64 -8.66 -7.85
CA ASP A 411 -15.05 -7.78 -6.75
C ASP A 411 -16.44 -7.17 -7.02
N THR A 412 -16.71 -6.78 -8.28
CA THR A 412 -18.01 -6.21 -8.67
C THR A 412 -19.13 -7.26 -8.64
N PHE A 413 -18.86 -8.55 -8.91
CA PHE A 413 -19.83 -9.63 -8.71
C PHE A 413 -20.22 -9.80 -7.24
N ASP A 414 -19.32 -9.61 -6.31
CA ASP A 414 -19.64 -9.62 -4.88
C ASP A 414 -20.62 -8.49 -4.52
N TYR A 415 -20.43 -7.29 -5.07
CA TYR A 415 -21.41 -6.20 -4.92
C TYR A 415 -22.76 -6.55 -5.53
N CYS A 416 -22.77 -7.17 -6.71
CA CYS A 416 -24.00 -7.66 -7.32
C CYS A 416 -24.71 -8.69 -6.42
N TYR A 417 -23.98 -9.61 -5.81
CA TYR A 417 -24.53 -10.61 -4.90
C TYR A 417 -25.12 -9.98 -3.63
N ARG A 418 -24.48 -8.97 -3.06
CA ARG A 418 -25.01 -8.27 -1.88
C ARG A 418 -26.37 -7.61 -2.15
N VAL A 419 -26.63 -7.15 -3.37
CA VAL A 419 -27.91 -6.56 -3.81
C VAL A 419 -28.91 -7.63 -4.24
N LEU A 420 -28.50 -8.57 -5.08
CA LEU A 420 -29.40 -9.52 -5.76
C LEU A 420 -29.68 -10.78 -4.93
N ARG A 421 -28.74 -11.20 -4.07
CA ARG A 421 -28.84 -12.41 -3.26
C ARG A 421 -29.18 -13.63 -4.12
N GLU A 422 -30.33 -14.25 -3.86
CA GLU A 422 -30.81 -15.44 -4.53
C GLU A 422 -31.01 -15.25 -6.04
N ASP A 423 -31.43 -14.08 -6.47
CA ASP A 423 -31.64 -13.77 -7.88
C ASP A 423 -30.37 -13.95 -8.72
N LEU A 424 -29.18 -13.63 -8.15
CA LEU A 424 -27.91 -13.90 -8.83
C LEU A 424 -27.61 -15.39 -8.92
N LEU A 425 -27.84 -16.17 -7.86
CA LEU A 425 -27.63 -17.62 -7.88
C LEU A 425 -28.54 -18.29 -8.92
N ILE A 426 -29.78 -17.84 -9.03
CA ILE A 426 -30.74 -18.30 -10.05
C ILE A 426 -30.19 -17.95 -11.46
N LEU A 427 -29.72 -16.73 -11.66
CA LEU A 427 -29.15 -16.29 -12.94
C LEU A 427 -27.95 -17.16 -13.36
N LEU A 428 -27.03 -17.42 -12.44
CA LEU A 428 -25.84 -18.26 -12.69
C LEU A 428 -26.25 -19.72 -13.00
N GLY A 429 -27.16 -20.29 -12.23
CA GLY A 429 -27.69 -21.65 -12.45
C GLY A 429 -28.39 -21.81 -13.78
N GLN A 430 -29.23 -20.85 -14.19
CA GLN A 430 -29.90 -20.84 -15.51
C GLN A 430 -28.87 -20.73 -16.65
N ARG A 431 -27.88 -19.81 -16.54
CA ARG A 431 -26.86 -19.67 -17.56
C ARG A 431 -26.01 -20.93 -17.68
N LEU A 432 -25.58 -21.53 -16.57
CA LEU A 432 -24.81 -22.76 -16.56
C LEU A 432 -25.58 -23.90 -17.24
N SER A 433 -26.84 -24.10 -16.86
CA SER A 433 -27.71 -25.12 -17.47
C SER A 433 -27.93 -24.95 -18.97
N GLN A 434 -27.95 -23.70 -19.48
CA GLN A 434 -28.10 -23.41 -20.90
C GLN A 434 -26.82 -23.61 -21.70
N THR A 435 -25.66 -23.41 -21.10
CA THR A 435 -24.35 -23.46 -21.79
C THR A 435 -23.70 -24.86 -21.75
N LEU A 436 -24.04 -25.70 -20.77
CA LEU A 436 -23.45 -27.03 -20.58
C LEU A 436 -23.66 -28.00 -21.74
N ASN A 437 -24.68 -27.80 -22.57
CA ASN A 437 -24.99 -28.66 -23.71
C ASN A 437 -24.20 -28.33 -24.98
N ASP A 438 -23.38 -27.27 -24.95
CA ASP A 438 -22.62 -26.77 -26.10
C ASP A 438 -21.14 -26.62 -25.74
N THR A 439 -20.33 -27.59 -26.20
CA THR A 439 -18.90 -27.62 -25.90
C THR A 439 -18.10 -26.46 -26.49
N GLU A 440 -18.64 -25.78 -27.54
CA GLU A 440 -18.02 -24.58 -28.10
C GLU A 440 -18.15 -23.38 -27.15
N LYS A 441 -19.10 -23.40 -26.21
CA LYS A 441 -19.35 -22.34 -25.22
C LYS A 441 -18.60 -22.54 -23.90
N TRP A 442 -17.47 -23.22 -23.92
CA TRP A 442 -16.72 -23.47 -22.69
C TRP A 442 -16.29 -22.17 -21.96
N THR A 443 -16.04 -21.11 -22.70
CA THR A 443 -15.67 -19.79 -22.15
C THR A 443 -16.85 -19.13 -21.39
N ASP A 444 -18.10 -19.40 -21.81
CA ASP A 444 -19.31 -18.99 -21.09
C ASP A 444 -19.49 -19.80 -19.81
N VAL A 445 -19.19 -21.11 -19.84
CA VAL A 445 -19.17 -21.96 -18.65
C VAL A 445 -18.12 -21.44 -17.67
N GLU A 446 -16.90 -21.18 -18.14
CA GLU A 446 -15.78 -20.67 -17.34
C GLU A 446 -16.12 -19.33 -16.70
N SER A 447 -16.68 -18.37 -17.47
CA SER A 447 -17.07 -17.06 -16.91
C SER A 447 -18.17 -17.16 -15.86
N THR A 448 -19.06 -18.16 -15.98
CA THR A 448 -20.09 -18.43 -14.97
C THR A 448 -19.50 -19.03 -13.70
N LEU A 449 -18.52 -19.95 -13.82
CA LEU A 449 -17.78 -20.48 -12.66
C LEU A 449 -16.96 -19.39 -11.97
N HIS A 450 -16.33 -18.50 -12.73
CA HIS A 450 -15.59 -17.36 -12.20
C HIS A 450 -16.49 -16.41 -11.40
N ALA A 451 -17.69 -16.13 -11.89
CA ALA A 451 -18.68 -15.34 -11.16
C ALA A 451 -19.14 -16.04 -9.88
N PHE A 452 -19.35 -17.37 -9.95
CA PHE A 452 -19.73 -18.18 -8.78
C PHE A 452 -18.60 -18.24 -7.75
N GLU A 453 -17.34 -18.35 -8.19
CA GLU A 453 -16.16 -18.24 -7.32
C GLU A 453 -16.10 -16.91 -6.60
N ALA A 454 -16.29 -15.81 -7.33
CA ALA A 454 -16.18 -14.44 -6.83
C ALA A 454 -17.10 -14.16 -5.62
N ILE A 455 -18.31 -14.73 -5.62
CA ILE A 455 -19.30 -14.49 -4.57
C ILE A 455 -19.14 -15.43 -3.35
N ALA A 456 -18.26 -16.42 -3.40
CA ALA A 456 -18.14 -17.46 -2.39
C ALA A 456 -17.96 -16.93 -0.96
N VAL A 457 -17.23 -15.83 -0.80
CA VAL A 457 -16.97 -15.19 0.51
C VAL A 457 -18.25 -14.61 1.13
N SER A 458 -19.18 -14.14 0.30
CA SER A 458 -20.42 -13.49 0.74
C SER A 458 -21.60 -14.45 0.83
N VAL A 459 -21.48 -15.64 0.25
CA VAL A 459 -22.50 -16.70 0.36
C VAL A 459 -22.42 -17.33 1.75
N GLY A 460 -23.56 -17.39 2.45
CA GLY A 460 -23.61 -18.02 3.77
C GLY A 460 -23.35 -19.53 3.70
N VAL A 461 -22.54 -20.03 4.62
CA VAL A 461 -22.20 -21.46 4.70
C VAL A 461 -23.41 -22.37 5.00
N GLU A 462 -24.51 -21.80 5.49
CA GLU A 462 -25.78 -22.49 5.78
C GLU A 462 -26.74 -22.48 4.57
N GLU A 463 -26.33 -21.87 3.43
CA GLU A 463 -27.15 -21.87 2.23
C GLU A 463 -27.31 -23.30 1.69
N SER A 464 -28.53 -23.81 1.68
CA SER A 464 -28.84 -25.20 1.37
C SER A 464 -29.90 -25.37 0.25
N HIS A 465 -30.26 -24.28 -0.41
CA HIS A 465 -31.32 -24.31 -1.43
C HIS A 465 -30.77 -24.19 -2.86
N TYR A 466 -29.94 -23.19 -3.13
CA TYR A 466 -29.40 -22.93 -4.46
C TYR A 466 -28.00 -23.50 -4.69
N ILE A 467 -27.15 -23.46 -3.66
CA ILE A 467 -25.76 -23.96 -3.76
C ILE A 467 -25.72 -25.46 -4.07
N PRO A 468 -26.53 -26.34 -3.45
CA PRO A 468 -26.55 -27.75 -3.82
C PRO A 468 -26.82 -27.99 -5.31
N ALA A 469 -27.76 -27.26 -5.90
CA ALA A 469 -28.07 -27.38 -7.33
C ALA A 469 -26.93 -26.90 -8.23
N LEU A 470 -26.24 -25.81 -7.87
CA LEU A 470 -25.04 -25.33 -8.56
C LEU A 470 -23.89 -26.32 -8.44
N MET A 471 -23.64 -26.86 -7.24
CA MET A 471 -22.60 -27.87 -7.01
C MET A 471 -22.88 -29.14 -7.83
N ASP A 472 -24.15 -29.59 -7.93
CA ASP A 472 -24.49 -30.73 -8.75
C ASP A 472 -24.17 -30.49 -10.23
N LEU A 473 -24.53 -29.32 -10.77
CA LEU A 473 -24.17 -28.94 -12.15
C LEU A 473 -22.65 -28.93 -12.37
N ILE A 474 -21.88 -28.33 -11.46
CA ILE A 474 -20.41 -28.21 -11.56
C ILE A 474 -19.74 -29.59 -11.45
N LEU A 475 -20.14 -30.40 -10.48
CA LEU A 475 -19.44 -31.64 -10.15
C LEU A 475 -19.85 -32.80 -11.04
N THR A 476 -21.13 -32.83 -11.53
CA THR A 476 -21.69 -34.00 -12.18
C THR A 476 -21.89 -33.81 -13.69
N HIS A 477 -22.22 -32.58 -14.11
CA HIS A 477 -22.66 -32.34 -15.50
C HIS A 477 -21.55 -31.76 -16.40
N ILE A 478 -20.41 -31.30 -15.87
CA ILE A 478 -19.29 -30.81 -16.66
C ILE A 478 -18.31 -31.97 -16.95
N PRO A 479 -18.16 -32.41 -18.23
CA PRO A 479 -17.18 -33.43 -18.60
C PRO A 479 -15.79 -32.80 -18.82
N TYR A 480 -15.05 -32.57 -17.74
CA TYR A 480 -13.75 -31.88 -17.75
C TYR A 480 -12.70 -32.49 -18.68
N ASP A 481 -12.80 -33.77 -19.01
CA ASP A 481 -11.91 -34.45 -19.95
C ASP A 481 -12.06 -33.98 -21.40
N HIS A 482 -13.18 -33.35 -21.73
CA HIS A 482 -13.51 -32.86 -23.08
C HIS A 482 -13.31 -31.36 -23.27
N TYR A 483 -13.01 -30.62 -22.19
CA TYR A 483 -12.82 -29.19 -22.20
C TYR A 483 -11.35 -28.76 -22.07
N PRO A 484 -10.99 -27.53 -22.44
CA PRO A 484 -9.67 -26.97 -22.18
C PRO A 484 -9.32 -26.97 -20.68
N ARG A 485 -8.01 -27.06 -20.40
CA ARG A 485 -7.48 -27.14 -19.03
C ARG A 485 -7.82 -25.91 -18.18
N GLU A 486 -8.02 -24.77 -18.83
CA GLU A 486 -8.42 -23.52 -18.22
C GLU A 486 -9.76 -23.68 -17.47
N LEU A 487 -10.72 -24.41 -18.04
CA LEU A 487 -11.99 -24.66 -17.36
C LEU A 487 -11.81 -25.55 -16.12
N LEU A 488 -10.97 -26.60 -16.21
CA LEU A 488 -10.65 -27.43 -15.04
C LEU A 488 -9.93 -26.63 -13.96
N ALA A 489 -9.06 -25.69 -14.36
CA ALA A 489 -8.35 -24.80 -13.45
C ALA A 489 -9.34 -23.88 -12.71
N CYS A 490 -10.29 -23.27 -13.44
CA CYS A 490 -11.35 -22.44 -12.85
C CYS A 490 -12.23 -23.26 -11.92
N ALA A 491 -12.63 -24.48 -12.31
CA ALA A 491 -13.42 -25.37 -11.46
C ALA A 491 -12.70 -25.73 -10.15
N CYS A 492 -11.38 -26.01 -10.19
CA CYS A 492 -10.60 -26.25 -8.99
C CYS A 492 -10.57 -25.01 -8.08
N SER A 493 -10.41 -23.82 -8.66
CA SER A 493 -10.43 -22.56 -7.90
C SER A 493 -11.79 -22.34 -7.24
N THR A 494 -12.87 -22.51 -8.00
CA THR A 494 -14.25 -22.41 -7.50
C THR A 494 -14.50 -23.39 -6.33
N ILE A 495 -14.11 -24.65 -6.48
CA ILE A 495 -14.21 -25.68 -5.43
C ILE A 495 -13.45 -25.24 -4.17
N GLY A 496 -12.23 -24.71 -4.32
CA GLY A 496 -11.43 -24.23 -3.20
C GLY A 496 -12.11 -23.09 -2.44
N SER A 497 -12.73 -22.15 -3.15
CA SER A 497 -13.45 -21.01 -2.56
C SER A 497 -14.70 -21.45 -1.76
N TYR A 498 -15.33 -22.58 -2.12
CA TYR A 498 -16.45 -23.19 -1.37
C TYR A 498 -16.02 -24.29 -0.38
N ALA A 499 -14.74 -24.42 -0.06
CA ALA A 499 -14.24 -25.48 0.83
C ALA A 499 -14.91 -25.49 2.21
N GLU A 500 -15.20 -24.30 2.79
CA GLU A 500 -15.91 -24.20 4.07
C GLU A 500 -17.35 -24.73 3.97
N TRP A 501 -18.07 -24.37 2.91
CA TRP A 501 -19.42 -24.89 2.65
C TRP A 501 -19.41 -26.41 2.45
N ILE A 502 -18.45 -26.94 1.67
CA ILE A 502 -18.28 -28.37 1.45
C ILE A 502 -17.96 -29.09 2.78
N GLY A 503 -17.14 -28.47 3.64
CA GLY A 503 -16.79 -29.01 4.95
C GLY A 503 -18.00 -29.18 5.88
N LYS A 504 -19.02 -28.32 5.75
CA LYS A 504 -20.30 -28.44 6.46
C LYS A 504 -21.29 -29.37 5.78
N HIS A 505 -21.17 -29.56 4.47
CA HIS A 505 -22.03 -30.40 3.64
C HIS A 505 -21.22 -31.45 2.85
N PRO A 506 -20.47 -32.35 3.51
CA PRO A 506 -19.55 -33.24 2.80
C PRO A 506 -20.26 -34.25 1.90
N ASP A 507 -21.43 -34.75 2.32
CA ASP A 507 -22.23 -35.68 1.56
C ASP A 507 -23.31 -34.97 0.71
N PRO A 508 -23.46 -35.31 -0.57
CA PRO A 508 -22.74 -36.34 -1.35
C PRO A 508 -21.52 -35.83 -2.12
N TRP A 509 -21.03 -34.61 -1.86
CA TRP A 509 -20.15 -33.84 -2.74
C TRP A 509 -18.67 -34.17 -2.65
N LEU A 510 -18.17 -34.51 -1.43
CA LEU A 510 -16.73 -34.53 -1.12
C LEU A 510 -15.94 -35.50 -2.00
N GLU A 511 -16.47 -36.70 -2.28
CA GLU A 511 -15.78 -37.68 -3.12
C GLU A 511 -15.55 -37.12 -4.55
N ARG A 512 -16.58 -36.52 -5.15
CA ARG A 512 -16.50 -35.98 -6.50
C ARG A 512 -15.59 -34.74 -6.57
N VAL A 513 -15.68 -33.90 -5.57
CA VAL A 513 -14.78 -32.74 -5.39
C VAL A 513 -13.32 -33.19 -5.39
N LEU A 514 -12.97 -34.19 -4.59
CA LEU A 514 -11.62 -34.73 -4.51
C LEU A 514 -11.17 -35.39 -5.81
N GLN A 515 -12.05 -36.06 -6.56
CA GLN A 515 -11.73 -36.56 -7.89
C GLN A 515 -11.36 -35.46 -8.87
N ILE A 516 -12.10 -34.32 -8.90
CA ILE A 516 -11.83 -33.20 -9.79
C ILE A 516 -10.51 -32.51 -9.41
N VAL A 517 -10.30 -32.28 -8.12
CA VAL A 517 -9.07 -31.62 -7.63
C VAL A 517 -7.85 -32.49 -7.89
N THR A 518 -7.94 -33.82 -7.66
CA THR A 518 -6.86 -34.76 -7.99
C THR A 518 -6.57 -34.81 -9.51
N LEU A 519 -7.60 -34.79 -10.34
CA LEU A 519 -7.44 -34.65 -11.79
C LEU A 519 -6.70 -33.35 -12.14
N GLY A 520 -7.07 -32.24 -11.52
CA GLY A 520 -6.39 -30.94 -11.69
C GLY A 520 -4.91 -30.95 -11.31
N LEU A 521 -4.53 -31.66 -10.24
CA LEU A 521 -3.15 -31.79 -9.80
C LEU A 521 -2.25 -32.49 -10.84
N VAL A 522 -2.77 -33.53 -11.52
CA VAL A 522 -2.00 -34.32 -12.49
C VAL A 522 -2.10 -33.80 -13.93
N SER A 523 -3.02 -32.86 -14.20
CA SER A 523 -3.29 -32.37 -15.56
C SER A 523 -2.30 -31.34 -16.11
N GLY A 524 -1.31 -30.89 -15.32
CA GLY A 524 -0.20 -30.05 -15.77
C GLY A 524 -0.12 -28.66 -15.11
N SER A 525 0.80 -27.84 -15.65
CA SER A 525 1.20 -26.56 -15.02
C SER A 525 0.12 -25.47 -14.98
N VAL A 526 -0.91 -25.57 -15.80
CA VAL A 526 -2.04 -24.60 -15.79
C VAL A 526 -2.99 -24.88 -14.64
N THR A 527 -3.27 -26.15 -14.36
CA THR A 527 -4.26 -26.59 -13.38
C THR A 527 -3.68 -26.80 -11.98
N ALA A 528 -2.46 -27.33 -11.88
CA ALA A 528 -1.83 -27.71 -10.63
C ALA A 528 -1.75 -26.58 -9.57
N PRO A 529 -1.47 -25.31 -9.92
CA PRO A 529 -1.47 -24.22 -8.95
C PRO A 529 -2.81 -24.03 -8.26
N LEU A 530 -3.93 -24.05 -9.00
CA LEU A 530 -5.28 -23.84 -8.47
C LEU A 530 -5.79 -25.10 -7.77
N ALA A 531 -5.52 -26.28 -8.33
CA ALA A 531 -5.85 -27.55 -7.68
C ALA A 531 -5.11 -27.76 -6.35
N SER A 532 -3.84 -27.35 -6.24
CA SER A 532 -3.08 -27.40 -4.99
C SER A 532 -3.64 -26.44 -3.93
N MET A 533 -4.14 -25.26 -4.36
CA MET A 533 -4.82 -24.32 -3.48
C MET A 533 -6.13 -24.93 -2.97
N ALA A 534 -6.96 -25.45 -3.87
CA ALA A 534 -8.21 -26.11 -3.50
C ALA A 534 -7.98 -27.27 -2.54
N LEU A 535 -6.99 -28.11 -2.80
CA LEU A 535 -6.66 -29.24 -1.90
C LEU A 535 -6.22 -28.75 -0.51
N LYS A 536 -5.44 -27.68 -0.45
CA LYS A 536 -5.04 -27.08 0.83
C LYS A 536 -6.27 -26.58 1.61
N ASP A 537 -7.19 -25.87 0.94
CA ASP A 537 -8.38 -25.31 1.58
C ASP A 537 -9.37 -26.43 1.99
N LEU A 538 -9.57 -27.44 1.17
CA LEU A 538 -10.34 -28.64 1.53
C LEU A 538 -9.71 -29.38 2.73
N ALA A 539 -8.39 -29.56 2.76
CA ALA A 539 -7.71 -30.21 3.88
C ALA A 539 -7.87 -29.42 5.19
N ARG A 540 -7.97 -28.08 5.09
CA ARG A 540 -8.24 -27.22 6.24
C ARG A 540 -9.67 -27.34 6.75
N GLU A 541 -10.66 -27.32 5.85
CA GLU A 541 -12.07 -27.22 6.20
C GLU A 541 -12.76 -28.59 6.35
N CYS A 542 -12.42 -29.56 5.48
CA CYS A 542 -13.07 -30.88 5.47
C CYS A 542 -12.35 -31.92 6.35
N GLY A 543 -11.11 -31.65 6.78
CA GLY A 543 -10.29 -32.45 7.71
C GLY A 543 -10.68 -33.90 7.91
N ARG A 544 -11.49 -34.18 8.93
CA ARG A 544 -11.88 -35.54 9.32
C ARG A 544 -12.72 -36.28 8.27
N HIS A 545 -13.50 -35.58 7.47
CA HIS A 545 -14.33 -36.18 6.40
C HIS A 545 -13.47 -36.69 5.24
N MET A 546 -12.23 -36.23 5.11
CA MET A 546 -11.28 -36.69 4.10
C MET A 546 -10.55 -37.98 4.48
N ALA A 547 -10.68 -38.45 5.71
CA ALA A 547 -9.96 -39.66 6.20
C ALA A 547 -10.09 -40.89 5.29
N PRO A 548 -11.29 -41.24 4.75
CA PRO A 548 -11.44 -42.38 3.84
C PRO A 548 -10.63 -42.25 2.53
N PHE A 549 -10.37 -41.01 2.09
CA PHE A 549 -9.71 -40.71 0.83
C PHE A 549 -8.22 -40.37 1.02
N ALA A 550 -7.76 -40.20 2.26
CA ALA A 550 -6.42 -39.76 2.59
C ALA A 550 -5.30 -40.58 1.94
N PRO A 551 -5.34 -41.95 1.92
CA PRO A 551 -4.29 -42.72 1.26
C PRO A 551 -4.16 -42.42 -0.24
N SER A 552 -5.27 -42.30 -0.95
CA SER A 552 -5.28 -41.97 -2.38
C SER A 552 -4.74 -40.60 -2.67
N ILE A 553 -5.12 -39.62 -1.85
CA ILE A 553 -4.67 -38.21 -2.01
C ILE A 553 -3.19 -38.10 -1.70
N LEU A 554 -2.71 -38.72 -0.62
CA LEU A 554 -1.28 -38.75 -0.27
C LEU A 554 -0.45 -39.37 -1.38
N ASN A 555 -0.87 -40.51 -1.96
CA ASN A 555 -0.22 -41.09 -3.13
C ASN A 555 -0.15 -40.10 -4.34
N THR A 556 -1.22 -39.34 -4.57
CA THR A 556 -1.24 -38.32 -5.65
C THR A 556 -0.28 -37.18 -5.35
N ILE A 557 -0.21 -36.73 -4.10
CA ILE A 557 0.75 -35.71 -3.66
C ILE A 557 2.18 -36.18 -3.89
N GLU A 558 2.51 -37.39 -3.47
CA GLU A 558 3.85 -37.99 -3.65
C GLU A 558 4.27 -38.07 -5.12
N GLN A 559 3.34 -38.42 -6.02
CA GLN A 559 3.57 -38.44 -7.46
C GLN A 559 3.70 -37.03 -8.08
N THR A 560 3.05 -36.04 -7.52
CA THR A 560 3.04 -34.67 -8.04
C THR A 560 4.23 -33.85 -7.57
N LEU A 561 4.72 -34.06 -6.34
CA LEU A 561 5.82 -33.29 -5.73
C LEU A 561 7.09 -33.21 -6.61
N PRO A 562 7.53 -34.29 -7.31
CA PRO A 562 8.69 -34.20 -8.20
C PRO A 562 8.53 -33.24 -9.37
N ASN A 563 7.30 -33.00 -9.82
CA ASN A 563 6.95 -32.24 -11.00
C ASN A 563 6.54 -30.78 -10.69
N VAL A 564 6.60 -30.36 -9.41
CA VAL A 564 6.23 -29.02 -9.00
C VAL A 564 7.19 -27.98 -9.56
N THR A 565 6.63 -26.86 -10.06
CA THR A 565 7.41 -25.75 -10.60
C THR A 565 8.40 -25.19 -9.56
N PRO A 566 9.69 -24.99 -9.90
CA PRO A 566 10.69 -24.52 -8.93
C PRO A 566 10.34 -23.17 -8.25
N GLY A 567 9.65 -22.28 -8.97
CA GLY A 567 9.23 -20.94 -8.47
C GLY A 567 7.82 -20.89 -7.85
N GLY A 568 6.99 -21.92 -8.03
CA GLY A 568 5.57 -21.92 -7.62
C GLY A 568 5.33 -22.23 -6.13
N MET A 569 4.11 -22.00 -5.69
CA MET A 569 3.65 -22.24 -4.31
C MET A 569 3.05 -23.66 -4.13
N GLU A 570 2.90 -24.42 -5.19
CA GLU A 570 2.21 -25.72 -5.22
C GLU A 570 2.81 -26.70 -4.19
N GLY A 571 4.15 -26.78 -4.14
CA GLY A 571 4.84 -27.66 -3.21
C GLY A 571 4.50 -27.37 -1.74
N LEU A 572 4.45 -26.10 -1.37
CA LEU A 572 4.08 -25.68 -0.01
C LEU A 572 2.63 -26.07 0.33
N ARG A 573 1.71 -25.84 -0.61
CA ARG A 573 0.28 -26.18 -0.46
C ARG A 573 0.05 -27.69 -0.34
N LEU A 574 0.76 -28.47 -1.17
CA LEU A 574 0.73 -29.93 -1.11
C LEU A 574 1.28 -30.45 0.22
N MET A 575 2.39 -29.88 0.72
CA MET A 575 2.95 -30.26 2.02
C MET A 575 2.03 -29.88 3.18
N TYR A 576 1.31 -28.75 3.08
CA TYR A 576 0.25 -28.39 4.03
C TYR A 576 -0.85 -29.44 4.08
N ALA A 577 -1.39 -29.82 2.91
CA ALA A 577 -2.44 -30.83 2.81
C ALA A 577 -1.95 -32.21 3.29
N ALA A 578 -0.71 -32.60 2.93
CA ALA A 578 -0.13 -33.87 3.36
C ALA A 578 0.00 -33.94 4.88
N GLY A 579 0.48 -32.87 5.55
CA GLY A 579 0.58 -32.85 7.02
C GLY A 579 -0.78 -32.99 7.71
N LYS A 580 -1.81 -32.30 7.20
CA LYS A 580 -3.19 -32.44 7.73
C LYS A 580 -3.77 -33.84 7.52
N LEU A 581 -3.59 -34.44 6.35
CA LEU A 581 -4.16 -35.73 5.99
C LEU A 581 -3.45 -36.91 6.70
N LEU A 582 -2.15 -36.78 6.96
CA LEU A 582 -1.37 -37.83 7.57
C LEU A 582 -1.90 -38.23 8.93
N THR A 583 -2.39 -37.28 9.72
CA THR A 583 -2.95 -37.53 11.04
C THR A 583 -4.31 -38.23 10.99
N SER A 584 -5.02 -38.21 9.86
CA SER A 584 -6.30 -38.86 9.67
C SER A 584 -6.18 -40.37 9.34
N LEU A 585 -4.97 -40.88 9.02
CA LEU A 585 -4.73 -42.28 8.76
C LEU A 585 -4.84 -43.11 10.04
N SER A 586 -5.41 -44.33 9.92
CA SER A 586 -5.79 -45.15 11.06
C SER A 586 -4.60 -45.93 11.65
N THR A 587 -3.61 -46.34 10.85
CA THR A 587 -2.49 -47.16 11.30
C THR A 587 -1.16 -46.33 11.34
N VAL A 588 -0.31 -46.68 12.31
CA VAL A 588 1.00 -46.05 12.49
C VAL A 588 1.92 -46.40 11.32
N GLU A 589 1.82 -47.64 10.82
CA GLU A 589 2.61 -48.15 9.69
C GLU A 589 2.33 -47.33 8.40
N GLU A 590 1.06 -47.09 8.11
CA GLU A 590 0.67 -46.23 6.94
C GLU A 590 1.16 -44.81 7.13
N ARG A 591 1.00 -44.21 8.32
CA ARG A 591 1.52 -42.86 8.61
C ARG A 591 3.02 -42.76 8.37
N LEU A 592 3.80 -43.74 8.84
CA LEU A 592 5.24 -43.76 8.64
C LEU A 592 5.64 -43.95 7.18
N ALA A 593 4.95 -44.80 6.44
CA ALA A 593 5.22 -45.07 5.03
C ALA A 593 5.00 -43.79 4.20
N HIS A 594 3.87 -43.06 4.35
CA HIS A 594 3.59 -41.82 3.68
C HIS A 594 4.50 -40.67 4.15
N LEU A 595 4.88 -40.64 5.42
CA LEU A 595 5.85 -39.70 5.95
C LEU A 595 7.19 -39.86 5.25
N ASP A 596 7.72 -41.08 5.19
CA ASP A 596 9.00 -41.39 4.58
C ASP A 596 8.99 -41.09 3.08
N ALA A 597 7.89 -41.37 2.37
CA ALA A 597 7.76 -41.04 0.94
C ALA A 597 7.73 -39.53 0.70
N THR A 598 6.92 -38.78 1.44
CA THR A 598 6.73 -37.34 1.28
C THR A 598 7.99 -36.56 1.69
N LEU A 599 8.52 -36.79 2.87
CA LEU A 599 9.72 -36.10 3.38
C LEU A 599 10.99 -36.61 2.73
N GLY A 600 11.08 -37.90 2.43
CA GLY A 600 12.23 -38.53 1.77
C GLY A 600 12.58 -37.85 0.47
N PHE A 601 11.59 -37.49 -0.33
CA PHE A 601 11.79 -36.73 -1.56
C PHE A 601 12.51 -35.40 -1.27
N CYS A 602 11.98 -34.58 -0.33
CA CYS A 602 12.56 -33.29 0.04
C CYS A 602 13.98 -33.45 0.60
N ILE A 603 14.20 -34.43 1.48
CA ILE A 603 15.48 -34.72 2.10
C ILE A 603 16.56 -35.10 1.05
N ILE A 604 16.21 -35.97 0.12
CA ILE A 604 17.12 -36.38 -0.98
C ILE A 604 17.44 -35.15 -1.85
N LYS A 605 16.42 -34.37 -2.18
CA LYS A 605 16.59 -33.17 -3.01
C LYS A 605 17.49 -32.13 -2.36
N ILE A 606 17.33 -31.86 -1.06
CA ILE A 606 18.20 -30.94 -0.32
C ILE A 606 19.64 -31.45 -0.35
N ARG A 607 19.89 -32.73 -0.10
CA ARG A 607 21.25 -33.33 -0.13
C ARG A 607 21.93 -33.20 -1.50
N GLU A 608 21.14 -33.32 -2.58
CA GLU A 608 21.67 -33.10 -3.94
C GLU A 608 22.01 -31.64 -4.21
N LEU A 609 21.13 -30.72 -3.79
CA LEU A 609 21.29 -29.29 -3.99
C LEU A 609 22.46 -28.72 -3.16
N LEU A 610 22.68 -29.21 -1.95
CA LEU A 610 23.81 -28.79 -1.10
C LEU A 610 25.21 -29.14 -1.69
N LYS A 611 25.27 -30.03 -2.71
CA LYS A 611 26.51 -30.31 -3.43
C LYS A 611 26.81 -29.28 -4.54
N GLN A 612 25.86 -28.41 -4.85
CA GLN A 612 25.98 -27.35 -5.86
C GLN A 612 26.48 -26.05 -5.21
N PRO A 613 27.07 -25.11 -5.99
CA PRO A 613 27.43 -23.79 -5.49
C PRO A 613 26.21 -23.03 -4.93
N LEU A 614 26.41 -22.29 -3.84
CA LEU A 614 25.37 -21.56 -3.14
C LEU A 614 24.53 -20.67 -4.07
N PHE A 615 25.18 -19.89 -4.94
CA PHE A 615 24.51 -18.94 -5.83
C PHE A 615 23.53 -19.61 -6.84
N MET A 616 23.74 -20.90 -7.15
CA MET A 616 22.88 -21.66 -8.06
C MET A 616 21.72 -22.34 -7.33
N ALA A 617 21.96 -22.86 -6.12
CA ALA A 617 21.04 -23.76 -5.44
C ALA A 617 20.30 -23.13 -4.25
N ARG A 618 20.69 -21.92 -3.80
CA ARG A 618 20.14 -21.24 -2.63
C ARG A 618 18.61 -21.22 -2.60
N VAL A 619 17.98 -20.70 -3.67
CA VAL A 619 16.52 -20.58 -3.75
C VAL A 619 15.82 -21.93 -3.68
N ALA A 620 16.41 -22.94 -4.31
CA ALA A 620 15.87 -24.29 -4.31
C ALA A 620 16.01 -24.97 -2.94
N VAL A 621 17.16 -24.81 -2.24
CA VAL A 621 17.36 -25.35 -0.89
C VAL A 621 16.40 -24.72 0.11
N THR A 622 16.32 -23.38 0.15
CA THR A 622 15.39 -22.67 1.04
C THR A 622 13.94 -23.06 0.79
N LYS A 623 13.53 -23.24 -0.47
CA LYS A 623 12.18 -23.72 -0.81
C LYS A 623 11.92 -25.13 -0.27
N GLN A 624 12.86 -26.06 -0.43
CA GLN A 624 12.70 -27.43 0.09
C GLN A 624 12.61 -27.42 1.63
N LEU A 625 13.41 -26.60 2.32
CA LEU A 625 13.32 -26.43 3.77
C LEU A 625 11.97 -25.85 4.18
N LYS A 626 11.45 -24.84 3.44
CA LYS A 626 10.09 -24.32 3.66
C LYS A 626 9.02 -25.38 3.48
N MET A 627 9.13 -26.24 2.48
CA MET A 627 8.18 -27.33 2.26
C MET A 627 8.17 -28.30 3.44
N VAL A 628 9.33 -28.70 3.92
CA VAL A 628 9.46 -29.58 5.11
C VAL A 628 8.92 -28.86 6.37
N SER A 629 9.24 -27.60 6.54
CA SER A 629 8.73 -26.77 7.64
C SER A 629 7.21 -26.65 7.62
N MET A 630 6.61 -26.40 6.43
CA MET A 630 5.16 -26.33 6.25
C MET A 630 4.46 -27.65 6.63
N PHE A 631 5.02 -28.77 6.22
CA PHE A 631 4.49 -30.08 6.59
C PHE A 631 4.40 -30.23 8.11
N PHE A 632 5.49 -29.94 8.85
CA PHE A 632 5.51 -30.04 10.29
C PHE A 632 4.56 -29.06 10.99
N SER A 633 4.40 -27.86 10.45
CA SER A 633 3.52 -26.84 11.03
C SER A 633 2.03 -27.29 11.04
N THR A 634 1.68 -28.28 10.22
CA THR A 634 0.29 -28.76 10.05
C THR A 634 0.01 -30.13 10.68
N LEU A 635 1.03 -30.79 11.24
CA LEU A 635 0.84 -32.00 12.00
C LEU A 635 0.13 -31.72 13.33
N GLU A 636 -0.99 -32.40 13.56
CA GLU A 636 -1.80 -32.29 14.78
C GLU A 636 -1.40 -33.28 15.88
N GLU A 637 -0.68 -34.33 15.51
CA GLU A 637 -0.21 -35.38 16.42
C GLU A 637 1.29 -35.65 16.28
N SER A 638 1.93 -36.11 17.36
CA SER A 638 3.32 -36.53 17.34
C SER A 638 3.50 -37.87 16.60
N ILE A 639 4.45 -37.94 15.69
CA ILE A 639 4.68 -39.11 14.82
C ILE A 639 5.93 -39.89 15.21
N GLY A 640 6.80 -39.32 16.10
CA GLY A 640 7.94 -40.05 16.68
C GLY A 640 9.33 -39.60 16.19
N LYS A 641 10.35 -40.30 16.67
CA LYS A 641 11.78 -39.98 16.54
C LYS A 641 12.31 -39.90 15.10
N THR A 642 11.70 -40.63 14.18
CA THR A 642 12.17 -40.84 12.82
C THR A 642 12.38 -39.58 12.01
N VAL A 643 11.58 -38.56 12.27
CA VAL A 643 11.59 -37.27 11.54
C VAL A 643 12.89 -36.49 11.77
N LEU A 644 13.32 -36.35 13.02
CA LEU A 644 14.53 -35.62 13.32
C LEU A 644 15.79 -36.34 12.83
N HIS A 645 15.78 -37.66 12.84
CA HIS A 645 16.91 -38.45 12.37
C HIS A 645 17.23 -38.21 10.87
N GLY A 646 16.21 -37.92 10.05
CA GLY A 646 16.39 -37.56 8.64
C GLY A 646 16.95 -36.15 8.44
N LEU A 647 16.56 -35.20 9.28
CA LEU A 647 16.92 -33.78 9.17
C LEU A 647 18.25 -33.42 9.85
N LEU A 648 18.61 -34.04 10.96
CA LEU A 648 19.86 -33.76 11.67
C LEU A 648 21.12 -33.86 10.81
N PRO A 649 21.28 -34.88 9.93
CA PRO A 649 22.42 -34.92 8.99
C PRO A 649 22.45 -33.74 8.03
N ILE A 650 21.28 -33.25 7.59
CA ILE A 650 21.17 -32.09 6.70
C ILE A 650 21.57 -30.82 7.44
N PHE A 651 21.06 -30.63 8.64
CA PHE A 651 21.38 -29.46 9.48
C PHE A 651 22.88 -29.42 9.79
N ASN A 652 23.49 -30.54 10.14
CA ASN A 652 24.94 -30.64 10.32
C ASN A 652 25.70 -30.33 9.04
N GLN A 653 25.22 -30.78 7.87
CA GLN A 653 25.85 -30.48 6.59
C GLN A 653 25.79 -28.99 6.25
N ILE A 654 24.63 -28.32 6.47
CA ILE A 654 24.47 -26.88 6.26
C ILE A 654 25.42 -26.12 7.15
N VAL A 655 25.40 -26.37 8.47
CA VAL A 655 26.20 -25.66 9.47
C VAL A 655 27.70 -25.89 9.28
N GLY A 656 28.10 -27.10 8.88
CA GLY A 656 29.51 -27.43 8.68
C GLY A 656 30.11 -26.93 7.34
N HIS A 657 29.27 -26.39 6.43
CA HIS A 657 29.76 -25.91 5.14
C HIS A 657 30.13 -24.42 5.19
N PRO A 658 31.28 -24.00 4.64
CA PRO A 658 31.75 -22.61 4.76
C PRO A 658 30.80 -21.55 4.20
N GLU A 659 30.15 -21.85 3.06
CA GLU A 659 29.22 -20.91 2.40
C GLU A 659 27.79 -21.04 2.94
N TRP A 660 27.26 -22.26 3.02
CA TRP A 660 25.89 -22.52 3.48
C TRP A 660 25.71 -22.16 4.95
N GLY A 661 26.69 -22.39 5.79
CA GLY A 661 26.66 -22.06 7.23
C GLY A 661 26.74 -20.56 7.54
N GLN A 662 26.89 -19.70 6.53
CA GLN A 662 26.90 -18.23 6.66
C GLN A 662 25.82 -17.57 5.82
N ASP A 663 24.97 -18.34 5.11
CA ASP A 663 23.87 -17.82 4.32
C ASP A 663 22.62 -17.61 5.20
N ASN A 664 22.27 -16.34 5.44
CA ASN A 664 21.17 -15.97 6.33
C ASN A 664 19.86 -16.65 5.96
N ALA A 665 19.49 -16.66 4.67
CA ALA A 665 18.20 -17.22 4.22
C ALA A 665 18.12 -18.74 4.43
N THR A 666 19.22 -19.46 4.22
CA THR A 666 19.28 -20.92 4.45
C THR A 666 19.26 -21.24 5.94
N LEU A 667 19.99 -20.50 6.77
CA LEU A 667 20.00 -20.68 8.23
C LEU A 667 18.63 -20.35 8.84
N GLU A 668 17.97 -19.27 8.39
CA GLU A 668 16.62 -18.92 8.83
C GLU A 668 15.65 -20.09 8.62
N GLU A 669 15.58 -20.58 7.38
CA GLU A 669 14.65 -21.67 7.04
C GLU A 669 15.02 -22.98 7.73
N MET A 670 16.30 -23.25 7.94
CA MET A 670 16.76 -24.42 8.70
C MET A 670 16.28 -24.33 10.15
N TYR A 671 16.40 -23.19 10.82
CA TYR A 671 15.97 -23.01 12.19
C TYR A 671 14.44 -23.04 12.32
N VAL A 672 13.72 -22.40 11.39
CA VAL A 672 12.25 -22.47 11.35
C VAL A 672 11.77 -23.91 11.13
N CYS A 673 12.43 -24.67 10.25
CA CYS A 673 12.16 -26.10 10.07
C CYS A 673 12.42 -26.89 11.36
N ALA A 674 13.51 -26.62 12.07
CA ALA A 674 13.80 -27.25 13.35
C ALA A 674 12.74 -26.90 14.41
N GLN A 675 12.31 -25.64 14.50
CA GLN A 675 11.24 -25.20 15.42
C GLN A 675 9.93 -25.94 15.18
N ASN A 676 9.48 -25.96 13.91
CA ASN A 676 8.20 -26.62 13.55
C ASN A 676 8.26 -28.14 13.76
N SER A 677 9.44 -28.76 13.61
CA SER A 677 9.60 -30.19 13.84
C SER A 677 9.47 -30.60 15.32
N LEU A 678 9.65 -29.67 16.27
CA LEU A 678 9.53 -29.97 17.71
C LEU A 678 8.15 -30.50 18.09
N SER A 679 7.08 -30.04 17.47
CA SER A 679 5.70 -30.47 17.71
C SER A 679 5.43 -31.92 17.29
N SER A 680 6.25 -32.46 16.39
CA SER A 680 6.14 -33.83 15.87
C SER A 680 6.81 -34.88 16.77
N LEU A 681 7.56 -34.45 17.79
CA LEU A 681 8.32 -35.37 18.65
C LEU A 681 7.46 -35.93 19.77
N LEU A 682 7.62 -37.25 20.06
CA LEU A 682 6.93 -37.90 21.17
C LEU A 682 7.49 -37.48 22.54
N HIS A 683 8.79 -37.37 22.64
CA HIS A 683 9.51 -36.95 23.85
C HIS A 683 10.44 -35.79 23.54
N PRO A 684 9.90 -34.55 23.32
CA PRO A 684 10.68 -33.41 22.88
C PRO A 684 11.87 -33.13 23.80
N GLU A 685 11.74 -33.34 25.10
CA GLU A 685 12.78 -33.18 26.12
C GLU A 685 13.99 -34.11 25.96
N VAL A 686 13.83 -35.19 25.20
CA VAL A 686 14.91 -36.17 24.93
C VAL A 686 15.32 -36.11 23.47
N ASP A 687 14.33 -36.11 22.59
CA ASP A 687 14.50 -36.28 21.15
C ASP A 687 15.08 -35.02 20.49
N ALA A 688 14.89 -33.80 21.06
CA ALA A 688 15.45 -32.56 20.58
C ALA A 688 16.88 -32.28 21.10
N ARG A 689 17.43 -33.07 22.04
CA ARG A 689 18.79 -32.88 22.56
C ARG A 689 19.86 -32.77 21.46
N PRO A 690 19.83 -33.57 20.36
CA PRO A 690 20.81 -33.44 19.28
C PRO A 690 20.81 -32.12 18.51
N LEU A 691 19.76 -31.29 18.63
CA LEU A 691 19.72 -29.94 18.05
C LEU A 691 20.62 -28.94 18.82
N LEU A 692 20.85 -29.19 20.11
CA LEU A 692 21.58 -28.26 20.98
C LEU A 692 23.05 -28.02 20.53
N PRO A 693 23.85 -29.07 20.23
CA PRO A 693 25.22 -28.85 19.73
C PRO A 693 25.27 -28.23 18.34
N ILE A 694 24.28 -28.50 17.48
CA ILE A 694 24.15 -27.87 16.16
C ILE A 694 23.90 -26.37 16.33
N LEU A 695 22.98 -26.01 17.21
CA LEU A 695 22.64 -24.63 17.53
C LEU A 695 23.85 -23.86 18.07
N ALA A 696 24.56 -24.43 19.08
CA ALA A 696 25.72 -23.80 19.68
C ALA A 696 26.88 -23.60 18.68
N GLY A 697 27.17 -24.63 17.88
CA GLY A 697 28.22 -24.58 16.87
C GLY A 697 27.95 -23.58 15.76
N SER A 698 26.73 -23.58 15.23
CA SER A 698 26.31 -22.63 14.21
C SER A 698 26.33 -21.19 14.69
N TYR A 699 25.74 -20.91 15.86
CA TYR A 699 25.64 -19.56 16.41
C TYR A 699 27.00 -18.92 16.73
N LYS A 700 27.94 -19.74 17.14
CA LYS A 700 29.32 -19.28 17.40
C LYS A 700 30.00 -18.81 16.12
N THR A 701 29.73 -19.48 15.01
CA THR A 701 30.31 -19.16 13.69
C THR A 701 29.57 -18.01 13.02
N TRP A 702 28.24 -18.01 13.08
CA TRP A 702 27.38 -17.01 12.46
C TRP A 702 26.14 -16.75 13.34
N PRO A 703 26.16 -15.71 14.19
CA PRO A 703 25.00 -15.34 15.00
C PRO A 703 23.78 -14.99 14.15
N HIS A 704 22.65 -15.70 14.36
CA HIS A 704 21.43 -15.51 13.60
C HIS A 704 20.22 -15.40 14.52
N PRO A 705 19.24 -14.46 14.28
CA PRO A 705 18.05 -14.29 15.12
C PRO A 705 17.22 -15.57 15.31
N ALA A 706 16.97 -16.30 14.22
CA ALA A 706 16.17 -17.54 14.28
C ALA A 706 16.79 -18.65 15.15
N ALA A 707 18.10 -18.63 15.37
CA ALA A 707 18.76 -19.54 16.32
C ALA A 707 18.36 -19.24 17.77
N LEU A 708 18.24 -17.95 18.10
CA LEU A 708 17.77 -17.52 19.43
C LEU A 708 16.29 -17.82 19.62
N ASP A 709 15.48 -17.73 18.55
CA ASP A 709 14.08 -18.11 18.57
C ASP A 709 13.90 -19.61 18.76
N LEU A 710 14.74 -20.43 18.13
CA LEU A 710 14.76 -21.87 18.41
C LEU A 710 15.13 -22.13 19.87
N LEU A 711 16.18 -21.49 20.39
CA LEU A 711 16.57 -21.63 21.80
C LEU A 711 15.42 -21.21 22.74
N ARG A 712 14.69 -20.15 22.41
CA ARG A 712 13.50 -19.68 23.16
C ARG A 712 12.43 -20.75 23.28
N GLN A 713 12.23 -21.57 22.25
CA GLN A 713 11.28 -22.70 22.28
C GLN A 713 11.85 -23.92 23.05
N LEU A 714 13.16 -24.12 23.01
CA LEU A 714 13.81 -25.22 23.73
C LEU A 714 13.90 -24.98 25.25
N VAL A 715 13.98 -23.73 25.70
CA VAL A 715 14.05 -23.36 27.12
C VAL A 715 12.92 -23.97 27.98
N PRO A 716 11.62 -23.93 27.59
CA PRO A 716 10.56 -24.58 28.35
C PRO A 716 10.69 -26.10 28.42
N LEU A 717 11.25 -26.74 27.39
CA LEU A 717 11.40 -28.21 27.31
C LEU A 717 12.50 -28.70 28.24
N PHE A 718 13.65 -28.01 28.26
CA PHE A 718 14.82 -28.38 29.04
C PHE A 718 14.98 -27.66 30.37
N GLY A 719 14.14 -26.67 30.67
CA GLY A 719 14.29 -25.80 31.84
C GLY A 719 14.11 -26.50 33.18
N ARG A 720 13.60 -27.73 33.20
CA ARG A 720 13.47 -28.62 34.40
C ARG A 720 14.39 -29.82 34.32
N ASP A 721 15.26 -29.92 33.32
CA ASP A 721 16.19 -31.02 33.16
C ASP A 721 17.22 -31.03 34.33
N PRO A 722 17.31 -32.12 35.08
CA PRO A 722 18.28 -32.23 36.17
C PRO A 722 19.73 -32.09 35.69
N ASP A 723 20.02 -32.47 34.43
CA ASP A 723 21.35 -32.39 33.84
C ASP A 723 21.74 -30.94 33.39
N ASN A 724 20.75 -30.02 33.41
CA ASN A 724 20.94 -28.61 33.04
C ASN A 724 21.71 -28.39 31.71
N VAL A 725 21.35 -29.17 30.70
CA VAL A 725 22.05 -29.18 29.40
C VAL A 725 21.95 -27.83 28.67
N ILE A 726 20.81 -27.09 28.83
CA ILE A 726 20.54 -25.84 28.13
C ILE A 726 21.27 -24.63 28.76
N GLY A 727 21.57 -24.65 30.05
CA GLY A 727 22.21 -23.52 30.74
C GLY A 727 23.53 -23.11 30.17
N PRO A 728 24.50 -24.05 30.02
CA PRO A 728 25.80 -23.73 29.38
C PRO A 728 25.66 -23.21 27.96
N ILE A 729 24.77 -23.76 27.14
CA ILE A 729 24.53 -23.34 25.78
C ILE A 729 23.97 -21.90 25.75
N PHE A 730 22.99 -21.60 26.60
CA PHE A 730 22.47 -20.23 26.73
C PHE A 730 23.60 -19.25 27.12
N GLY A 731 24.46 -19.62 28.08
CA GLY A 731 25.60 -18.80 28.50
C GLY A 731 26.58 -18.53 27.36
N GLU A 732 26.87 -19.54 26.53
CA GLU A 732 27.73 -19.40 25.35
C GLU A 732 27.11 -18.48 24.29
N LEU A 733 25.85 -18.70 23.91
CA LEU A 733 25.16 -17.86 22.93
C LEU A 733 25.05 -16.40 23.39
N SER A 734 24.74 -16.21 24.68
CA SER A 734 24.68 -14.90 25.29
C SER A 734 26.05 -14.20 25.23
N SER A 735 27.15 -14.92 25.58
CA SER A 735 28.49 -14.37 25.51
C SER A 735 28.88 -13.93 24.09
N VAL A 736 28.52 -14.71 23.07
CA VAL A 736 28.76 -14.36 21.66
C VAL A 736 28.00 -13.09 21.29
N THR A 737 26.69 -13.02 21.62
CA THR A 737 25.85 -11.85 21.32
C THR A 737 26.40 -10.57 21.99
N LEU A 738 26.69 -10.63 23.30
CA LEU A 738 27.22 -9.48 24.04
C LEU A 738 28.58 -9.04 23.52
N SER A 739 29.45 -10.00 23.11
CA SER A 739 30.74 -9.68 22.50
C SER A 739 30.57 -8.94 21.16
N GLY A 740 29.59 -9.34 20.35
CA GLY A 740 29.24 -8.64 19.11
C GLY A 740 28.71 -7.22 19.35
N VAL A 741 27.84 -7.03 20.35
CA VAL A 741 27.36 -5.71 20.77
C VAL A 741 28.50 -4.81 21.24
N ARG A 742 29.43 -5.35 22.00
CA ARG A 742 30.64 -4.61 22.44
C ARG A 742 31.50 -4.19 21.26
N ALA A 743 31.72 -5.09 20.32
CA ALA A 743 32.49 -4.80 19.11
C ALA A 743 31.82 -3.70 18.26
N CYS A 744 30.50 -3.78 18.05
CA CYS A 744 29.75 -2.74 17.37
C CYS A 744 29.95 -1.35 18.01
N ARG A 745 29.86 -1.26 19.33
CA ARG A 745 30.05 -0.01 20.07
C ARG A 745 31.49 0.53 19.98
N SER A 746 32.48 -0.34 20.01
CA SER A 746 33.90 0.08 19.94
C SER A 746 34.27 0.75 18.62
N VAL A 747 33.53 0.48 17.56
CA VAL A 747 33.73 1.03 16.21
C VAL A 747 32.74 2.17 15.91
N ASN A 748 32.00 2.69 16.90
CA ASN A 748 30.91 3.65 16.73
C ASN A 748 29.83 3.16 15.72
N GLY A 749 29.62 1.85 15.62
CA GLY A 749 28.59 1.25 14.78
C GLY A 749 27.19 1.54 15.32
N ASN A 750 26.19 1.51 14.40
CA ASN A 750 24.80 1.71 14.74
C ASN A 750 24.19 0.41 15.29
N LEU A 751 23.60 0.45 16.48
CA LEU A 751 22.91 -0.71 17.06
C LEU A 751 21.65 -1.10 16.28
N SER A 752 21.09 -0.18 15.48
CA SER A 752 19.96 -0.46 14.57
C SER A 752 20.31 -1.54 13.53
N ASP A 753 21.58 -1.66 13.11
CA ASP A 753 22.00 -2.71 12.18
C ASP A 753 21.85 -4.13 12.77
N TRP A 754 21.69 -4.22 14.08
CA TRP A 754 21.54 -5.44 14.86
C TRP A 754 20.14 -5.60 15.44
N ALA A 755 19.17 -4.78 15.01
CA ALA A 755 17.84 -4.70 15.63
C ALA A 755 17.11 -6.05 15.66
N GLU A 756 17.14 -6.84 14.58
CA GLU A 756 16.51 -8.16 14.51
C GLU A 756 17.16 -9.16 15.49
N LEU A 757 18.50 -9.16 15.57
CA LEU A 757 19.21 -10.01 16.53
C LEU A 757 18.93 -9.59 17.97
N MET A 758 18.83 -8.28 18.24
CA MET A 758 18.45 -7.76 19.55
C MET A 758 17.01 -8.09 19.91
N GLU A 759 16.09 -8.02 18.98
CA GLU A 759 14.69 -8.45 19.18
C GLU A 759 14.62 -9.91 19.65
N ALA A 760 15.25 -10.82 18.90
CA ALA A 760 15.29 -12.24 19.24
C ALA A 760 15.99 -12.48 20.60
N TYR A 761 17.14 -11.82 20.84
CA TYR A 761 17.89 -11.98 22.07
C TYR A 761 17.15 -11.49 23.32
N LEU A 762 16.60 -10.27 23.24
CA LEU A 762 15.84 -9.70 24.36
C LEU A 762 14.51 -10.42 24.57
N GLY A 763 13.89 -10.93 23.50
CA GLY A 763 12.74 -11.81 23.58
C GLY A 763 13.04 -13.10 24.32
N LEU A 764 14.20 -13.74 24.04
CA LEU A 764 14.70 -14.91 24.77
C LEU A 764 14.96 -14.59 26.24
N LEU A 765 15.65 -13.49 26.55
CA LEU A 765 15.92 -13.07 27.93
C LEU A 765 14.63 -12.83 28.72
N GLY A 766 13.64 -12.19 28.09
CA GLY A 766 12.31 -11.97 28.69
C GLY A 766 11.60 -13.28 29.01
N GLN A 767 11.68 -14.26 28.10
CA GLN A 767 11.13 -15.60 28.32
C GLN A 767 11.83 -16.33 29.48
N ILE A 768 13.16 -16.26 29.55
CA ILE A 768 13.95 -16.84 30.62
C ILE A 768 13.60 -16.17 31.97
N CYS A 769 13.52 -14.85 32.04
CA CYS A 769 13.06 -14.14 33.23
C CYS A 769 11.67 -14.61 33.70
N LYS A 770 10.75 -14.84 32.75
CA LYS A 770 9.37 -15.23 33.06
C LYS A 770 9.24 -16.69 33.49
N LYS A 771 10.01 -17.61 32.90
CA LYS A 771 9.82 -19.05 33.05
C LYS A 771 10.92 -19.75 33.87
N ASN A 772 12.17 -19.28 33.81
CA ASN A 772 13.31 -19.94 34.42
C ASN A 772 14.44 -18.99 34.81
N THR A 773 14.18 -18.07 35.71
CA THR A 773 15.15 -17.05 36.18
C THR A 773 16.46 -17.66 36.71
N ARG A 774 16.40 -18.94 37.18
CA ARG A 774 17.59 -19.64 37.66
C ARG A 774 18.71 -19.76 36.60
N MET A 775 18.35 -19.81 35.33
CA MET A 775 19.33 -19.84 34.22
C MET A 775 20.18 -18.56 34.15
N LEU A 776 19.60 -17.40 34.42
CA LEU A 776 20.33 -16.13 34.46
C LEU A 776 21.30 -16.11 35.66
N LEU A 777 20.87 -16.65 36.79
CA LEU A 777 21.71 -16.67 38.01
C LEU A 777 22.91 -17.61 37.90
N GLN A 778 22.99 -18.46 36.87
CA GLN A 778 24.17 -19.28 36.58
C GLN A 778 25.30 -18.51 35.88
N ILE A 779 24.95 -17.36 35.28
CA ILE A 779 25.90 -16.48 34.58
C ILE A 779 25.80 -15.04 35.09
N PRO A 780 26.02 -14.82 36.42
CA PRO A 780 25.76 -13.52 37.05
C PRO A 780 26.61 -12.39 36.48
N ASP A 781 27.82 -12.70 35.99
CA ASP A 781 28.73 -11.71 35.39
C ASP A 781 28.22 -11.08 34.12
N GLN A 782 27.30 -11.74 33.36
CA GLN A 782 26.71 -11.23 32.13
C GLN A 782 25.46 -10.39 32.38
N ILE A 783 24.80 -10.51 33.54
CA ILE A 783 23.50 -9.87 33.83
C ILE A 783 23.56 -8.33 33.67
N PRO A 784 24.58 -7.62 34.20
CA PRO A 784 24.66 -6.17 34.04
C PRO A 784 24.69 -5.75 32.56
N GLU A 785 25.42 -6.49 31.75
CA GLU A 785 25.55 -6.19 30.32
C GLU A 785 24.26 -6.51 29.54
N MET A 786 23.54 -7.58 29.88
CA MET A 786 22.23 -7.90 29.36
C MET A 786 21.22 -6.78 29.64
N LEU A 787 21.18 -6.29 30.88
CA LEU A 787 20.30 -5.19 31.28
C LEU A 787 20.66 -3.90 30.55
N GLN A 788 21.93 -3.59 30.40
CA GLN A 788 22.40 -2.43 29.64
C GLN A 788 22.05 -2.52 28.17
N CYS A 789 22.14 -3.72 27.58
CA CYS A 789 21.69 -3.98 26.21
C CYS A 789 20.19 -3.66 26.05
N GLY A 790 19.36 -4.14 27.01
CA GLY A 790 17.91 -3.82 27.01
C GLY A 790 17.63 -2.33 27.13
N ILE A 791 18.37 -1.59 28.00
CA ILE A 791 18.22 -0.13 28.13
C ILE A 791 18.53 0.59 26.83
N ASN A 792 19.60 0.20 26.14
CA ASN A 792 20.02 0.85 24.90
C ASN A 792 19.00 0.60 23.76
N CYS A 793 18.41 -0.60 23.72
CA CYS A 793 17.40 -0.92 22.69
C CYS A 793 16.08 -0.17 22.89
N LEU A 794 15.79 0.41 24.07
CA LEU A 794 14.61 1.25 24.27
C LEU A 794 14.62 2.55 23.42
N THR A 795 15.78 3.00 22.97
CA THR A 795 15.94 4.23 22.18
C THR A 795 15.97 3.99 20.67
N LEU A 796 15.88 2.73 20.24
CA LEU A 796 15.94 2.39 18.81
C LEU A 796 14.65 2.79 18.08
N PRO A 797 14.71 3.11 16.79
CA PRO A 797 13.54 3.37 15.97
C PRO A 797 12.75 2.09 15.66
N GLU A 798 13.39 0.91 15.67
CA GLU A 798 12.79 -0.38 15.32
C GLU A 798 11.86 -0.88 16.43
N THR A 799 10.57 -0.91 16.12
CA THR A 799 9.49 -1.22 17.07
C THR A 799 9.63 -2.63 17.68
N GLY A 800 10.12 -3.61 16.94
CA GLY A 800 10.32 -4.99 17.41
C GLY A 800 11.34 -5.07 18.54
N ALA A 801 12.52 -4.47 18.34
CA ALA A 801 13.58 -4.42 19.32
C ALA A 801 13.16 -3.66 20.60
N VAL A 802 12.44 -2.55 20.46
CA VAL A 802 11.90 -1.77 21.59
C VAL A 802 10.89 -2.58 22.41
N LYS A 803 9.98 -3.30 21.74
CA LYS A 803 9.01 -4.20 22.41
C LYS A 803 9.70 -5.33 23.15
N ALA A 804 10.69 -5.97 22.53
CA ALA A 804 11.46 -7.05 23.16
C ALA A 804 12.26 -6.54 24.36
N ALA A 805 12.86 -5.34 24.26
CA ALA A 805 13.56 -4.68 25.37
C ALA A 805 12.59 -4.37 26.54
N GLY A 806 11.43 -3.79 26.25
CA GLY A 806 10.39 -3.53 27.25
C GLY A 806 9.90 -4.82 27.91
N TYR A 807 9.67 -5.88 27.15
CA TYR A 807 9.27 -7.19 27.64
C TYR A 807 10.34 -7.78 28.57
N PHE A 808 11.61 -7.81 28.16
CA PHE A 808 12.71 -8.30 28.98
C PHE A 808 12.86 -7.52 30.29
N LEU A 809 13.01 -6.20 30.21
CA LEU A 809 13.22 -5.35 31.39
C LEU A 809 12.04 -5.43 32.36
N THR A 810 10.81 -5.46 31.86
CA THR A 810 9.61 -5.62 32.67
C THR A 810 9.63 -6.93 33.47
N HIS A 811 9.98 -8.05 32.80
CA HIS A 811 10.05 -9.35 33.49
C HIS A 811 11.26 -9.46 34.41
N ALA A 812 12.42 -8.89 34.05
CA ALA A 812 13.57 -8.84 34.93
C ALA A 812 13.28 -8.07 36.24
N ILE A 813 12.63 -6.89 36.14
CA ILE A 813 12.22 -6.09 37.28
C ILE A 813 11.21 -6.85 38.17
N ARG A 814 10.27 -7.57 37.58
CA ARG A 814 9.29 -8.36 38.35
C ARG A 814 9.94 -9.52 39.13
N GLN A 815 11.13 -9.97 38.73
CA GLN A 815 11.94 -10.94 39.46
C GLN A 815 12.86 -10.27 40.50
N SER A 816 12.51 -9.08 40.97
CA SER A 816 13.29 -8.26 41.90
C SER A 816 13.84 -8.99 43.11
N PRO A 817 13.12 -9.95 43.76
CA PRO A 817 13.72 -10.69 44.89
C PRO A 817 15.03 -11.39 44.51
N HIS A 818 15.20 -11.83 43.28
CA HIS A 818 16.39 -12.54 42.79
C HIS A 818 17.38 -11.63 42.07
N LEU A 819 16.90 -10.55 41.39
CA LEU A 819 17.68 -9.67 40.55
C LEU A 819 17.85 -8.26 41.10
N GLN A 820 17.37 -7.96 42.31
CA GLN A 820 17.37 -6.60 42.90
C GLN A 820 18.77 -5.97 42.97
N THR A 821 19.80 -6.75 43.29
CA THR A 821 21.19 -6.27 43.32
C THR A 821 21.69 -5.76 41.97
N PHE A 822 21.12 -6.22 40.87
CA PHE A 822 21.48 -5.79 39.51
C PHE A 822 20.58 -4.65 39.00
N ILE A 823 19.31 -4.61 39.46
CA ILE A 823 18.31 -3.63 38.99
C ILE A 823 18.46 -2.29 39.68
N GLN A 824 18.73 -2.29 40.99
CA GLN A 824 18.86 -1.06 41.77
C GLN A 824 19.94 -0.10 41.21
N PRO A 825 21.18 -0.55 40.85
CA PRO A 825 22.19 0.34 40.28
C PRO A 825 21.82 0.98 38.93
N ILE A 826 21.04 0.30 38.09
CA ILE A 826 20.67 0.78 36.75
C ILE A 826 19.35 1.55 36.74
N GLY A 827 18.57 1.55 37.83
CA GLY A 827 17.23 2.14 37.90
C GLY A 827 17.21 3.63 37.52
N GLN A 828 18.21 4.38 37.97
CA GLN A 828 18.38 5.80 37.63
C GLN A 828 18.59 6.01 36.12
N GLU A 829 19.45 5.22 35.51
CA GLU A 829 19.74 5.30 34.06
C GLU A 829 18.50 4.87 33.24
N LEU A 830 17.85 3.79 33.65
CA LEU A 830 16.67 3.28 32.97
C LEU A 830 15.53 4.32 32.95
N VAL A 831 15.24 4.97 34.10
CA VAL A 831 14.24 6.06 34.18
C VAL A 831 14.68 7.26 33.33
N SER A 832 15.98 7.57 33.31
CA SER A 832 16.53 8.65 32.48
C SER A 832 16.31 8.39 30.99
N VAL A 833 16.58 7.19 30.51
CA VAL A 833 16.34 6.78 29.10
C VAL A 833 14.85 6.79 28.77
N ILE A 834 13.99 6.28 29.65
CA ILE A 834 12.54 6.34 29.43
C ILE A 834 12.05 7.79 29.29
N LEU A 835 12.54 8.71 30.12
CA LEU A 835 12.18 10.13 29.99
C LEU A 835 12.72 10.76 28.70
N GLN A 836 13.93 10.41 28.24
CA GLN A 836 14.41 10.84 26.91
C GLN A 836 13.45 10.40 25.78
N CYS A 837 12.99 9.15 25.83
CA CYS A 837 12.01 8.65 24.86
C CYS A 837 10.68 9.42 24.92
N VAL A 838 10.19 9.72 26.12
CA VAL A 838 9.01 10.56 26.34
C VAL A 838 9.24 12.00 25.87
N GLY A 839 10.47 12.51 25.97
CA GLY A 839 10.89 13.82 25.45
C GLY A 839 10.94 13.93 23.93
N GLY A 840 10.75 12.83 23.19
CA GLY A 840 10.63 12.85 21.72
C GLY A 840 11.77 12.13 20.97
N VAL A 841 12.62 11.37 21.66
CA VAL A 841 13.69 10.56 21.02
C VAL A 841 13.09 9.40 20.21
N VAL A 842 11.94 8.87 20.62
CA VAL A 842 11.21 7.82 19.89
C VAL A 842 9.81 8.30 19.46
N PRO A 843 9.22 7.71 18.39
CA PRO A 843 7.85 8.01 17.99
C PRO A 843 6.85 7.72 19.11
N ARG A 844 5.84 8.58 19.28
CA ARG A 844 4.81 8.48 20.32
C ARG A 844 4.11 7.11 20.36
N ASN A 845 3.96 6.45 19.22
CA ASN A 845 3.33 5.13 19.14
C ASN A 845 4.16 4.03 19.81
N ASN A 846 5.46 4.24 19.99
CA ASN A 846 6.38 3.28 20.59
C ASN A 846 6.53 3.45 22.12
N LEU A 847 5.73 4.28 22.79
CA LEU A 847 5.82 4.54 24.23
C LEU A 847 5.19 3.45 25.12
N GLU A 848 4.47 2.48 24.57
CA GLU A 848 3.82 1.41 25.35
C GLU A 848 4.82 0.52 26.10
N PRO A 849 5.92 0.00 25.47
CA PRO A 849 6.93 -0.77 26.20
C PRO A 849 7.60 0.03 27.34
N HIS A 850 7.84 1.31 27.13
CA HIS A 850 8.39 2.21 28.16
C HIS A 850 7.43 2.37 29.37
N ALA A 851 6.14 2.44 29.11
CA ALA A 851 5.12 2.49 30.14
C ALA A 851 5.07 1.22 30.99
N GLU A 852 5.21 0.04 30.37
CA GLU A 852 5.25 -1.25 31.08
C GLU A 852 6.47 -1.35 32.01
N VAL A 853 7.65 -0.94 31.51
CA VAL A 853 8.88 -0.91 32.31
C VAL A 853 8.75 0.06 33.48
N LEU A 854 8.26 1.27 33.22
CA LEU A 854 8.06 2.29 34.26
C LEU A 854 7.07 1.83 35.33
N LEU A 855 5.99 1.17 34.92
CA LEU A 855 5.01 0.58 35.83
C LEU A 855 5.64 -0.53 36.69
N ALA A 856 6.48 -1.39 36.12
CA ALA A 856 7.18 -2.44 36.85
C ALA A 856 8.13 -1.82 37.88
N LEU A 857 8.91 -0.81 37.53
CA LEU A 857 9.76 -0.07 38.45
C LEU A 857 8.98 0.58 39.58
N ASN A 858 7.85 1.21 39.25
CA ASN A 858 6.99 1.87 40.23
C ASN A 858 6.34 0.90 41.23
N LYS A 859 6.17 -0.38 40.84
CA LYS A 859 5.69 -1.45 41.76
C LYS A 859 6.80 -1.96 42.69
N THR A 860 8.00 -2.11 42.16
CA THR A 860 9.09 -2.81 42.89
C THR A 860 10.10 -1.88 43.58
N CYS A 861 10.28 -0.66 43.02
CA CYS A 861 11.29 0.29 43.43
C CYS A 861 10.68 1.66 43.80
N VAL A 862 9.47 1.67 44.39
CA VAL A 862 8.72 2.89 44.63
C VAL A 862 9.45 3.93 45.52
N GLU A 863 10.29 3.49 46.43
CA GLU A 863 11.05 4.35 47.32
C GLU A 863 12.02 5.28 46.58
N TRP A 864 12.62 4.80 45.49
CA TRP A 864 13.59 5.55 44.69
C TRP A 864 12.96 6.25 43.46
N MET A 865 11.76 5.88 43.12
CA MET A 865 11.15 6.30 41.85
C MET A 865 10.99 7.82 41.73
N ALA A 866 10.58 8.49 42.84
CA ALA A 866 10.41 9.94 42.84
C ALA A 866 11.75 10.67 42.66
N GLN A 867 12.81 10.15 43.24
CA GLN A 867 14.16 10.70 43.11
C GLN A 867 14.71 10.50 41.70
N TRP A 868 14.56 9.28 41.16
CA TRP A 868 15.03 8.96 39.82
C TRP A 868 14.36 9.83 38.77
N LEU A 869 13.07 10.07 38.87
CA LEU A 869 12.33 10.95 37.94
C LEU A 869 12.81 12.42 38.04
N ARG A 870 13.07 12.94 39.26
CA ARG A 870 13.57 14.31 39.43
C ARG A 870 14.97 14.48 38.81
N VAL A 871 15.89 13.58 39.13
CA VAL A 871 17.26 13.62 38.58
C VAL A 871 17.26 13.46 37.06
N ALA A 872 16.33 12.65 36.52
CA ALA A 872 16.21 12.49 35.06
C ALA A 872 15.68 13.77 34.39
N PHE A 873 14.72 14.50 34.98
CA PHE A 873 14.30 15.81 34.47
C PHE A 873 15.37 16.88 34.54
N GLU A 874 16.20 16.89 35.61
CA GLU A 874 17.33 17.79 35.70
C GLU A 874 18.38 17.50 34.62
N LYS A 875 18.70 16.22 34.40
CA LYS A 875 19.70 15.77 33.42
C LYS A 875 19.32 16.07 31.98
N HIS A 876 18.04 16.05 31.66
CA HIS A 876 17.50 16.23 30.29
C HIS A 876 16.60 17.46 30.20
N SER A 877 16.93 18.52 30.92
CA SER A 877 16.15 19.75 30.96
C SER A 877 15.90 20.36 29.59
N GLU A 878 16.86 20.21 28.65
CA GLU A 878 16.77 20.70 27.26
C GLU A 878 15.72 20.00 26.42
N LEU A 879 15.28 18.80 26.77
CA LEU A 879 14.24 18.06 26.03
C LEU A 879 12.81 18.45 26.46
N PHE A 880 12.67 19.19 27.57
CA PHE A 880 11.39 19.46 28.16
C PHE A 880 11.09 20.96 28.24
N SER A 881 10.16 21.43 27.42
CA SER A 881 9.63 22.80 27.39
C SER A 881 8.51 23.04 28.42
N VAL A 882 8.07 22.00 29.14
CA VAL A 882 7.01 22.09 30.15
C VAL A 882 7.47 22.76 31.45
N SER A 883 6.55 23.42 32.13
CA SER A 883 6.83 24.11 33.40
C SER A 883 7.18 23.16 34.55
N GLU A 884 7.90 23.64 35.58
CA GLU A 884 8.23 22.85 36.76
C GLU A 884 6.98 22.31 37.50
N VAL A 885 5.86 23.06 37.47
CA VAL A 885 4.59 22.58 38.02
C VAL A 885 4.06 21.36 37.29
N GLN A 886 4.17 21.35 35.98
CA GLN A 886 3.78 20.20 35.13
C GLN A 886 4.67 19.00 35.37
N LYS A 887 6.01 19.16 35.48
CA LYS A 887 6.96 18.09 35.84
C LYS A 887 6.62 17.46 37.18
N VAL A 888 6.38 18.27 38.22
CA VAL A 888 5.95 17.81 39.57
C VAL A 888 4.62 17.07 39.50
N SER A 889 3.66 17.58 38.72
CA SER A 889 2.38 16.92 38.50
C SER A 889 2.53 15.56 37.86
N PHE A 890 3.36 15.47 36.79
CA PHE A 890 3.66 14.23 36.11
C PHE A 890 4.27 13.19 37.06
N ILE A 891 5.29 13.55 37.86
CA ILE A 891 5.89 12.68 38.85
C ILE A 891 4.82 12.12 39.82
N ARG A 892 3.93 12.97 40.33
CA ARG A 892 2.85 12.54 41.23
C ARG A 892 1.90 11.55 40.58
N ILE A 893 1.51 11.79 39.33
CA ILE A 893 0.60 10.92 38.57
C ILE A 893 1.25 9.56 38.29
N VAL A 894 2.51 9.55 37.83
CA VAL A 894 3.26 8.32 37.59
C VAL A 894 3.39 7.47 38.85
N ILE A 895 3.75 8.04 39.99
CA ILE A 895 3.91 7.30 41.26
C ILE A 895 2.56 6.73 41.76
N ARG A 896 1.44 7.39 41.48
CA ARG A 896 0.11 6.91 41.87
C ARG A 896 -0.38 5.76 41.02
N GLU A 897 0.02 5.69 39.76
CA GLU A 897 -0.39 4.59 38.86
C GLU A 897 0.46 3.34 39.12
N ARG A 898 -0.15 2.29 39.67
CA ARG A 898 0.54 1.05 40.03
C ARG A 898 -0.07 -0.21 39.44
N TYR A 899 -1.19 -0.07 38.69
CA TYR A 899 -1.97 -1.23 38.32
C TYR A 899 -2.11 -1.43 36.83
N TYR A 900 -2.33 -0.36 36.05
CA TYR A 900 -2.76 -0.46 34.68
C TYR A 900 -1.71 0.10 33.68
N ALA A 901 -1.13 -0.78 32.86
CA ALA A 901 -0.14 -0.38 31.83
C ALA A 901 -0.74 0.60 30.80
N GLY A 902 -2.01 0.40 30.38
CA GLY A 902 -2.67 1.31 29.47
C GLY A 902 -2.85 2.72 30.03
N ARG A 903 -3.11 2.87 31.35
CA ARG A 903 -3.15 4.19 32.00
C ARG A 903 -1.77 4.82 32.07
N MET A 904 -0.74 4.05 32.41
CA MET A 904 0.64 4.54 32.41
C MET A 904 1.04 5.00 31.01
N CYS A 905 0.71 4.24 29.97
CA CYS A 905 0.97 4.62 28.58
C CYS A 905 0.26 5.91 28.18
N LYS A 906 -1.01 6.09 28.60
CA LYS A 906 -1.76 7.33 28.39
C LYS A 906 -1.07 8.51 29.08
N ILE A 907 -0.61 8.35 30.32
CA ILE A 907 0.10 9.39 31.09
C ILE A 907 1.37 9.83 30.31
N LEU A 908 2.15 8.89 29.78
CA LEU A 908 3.35 9.20 29.00
C LEU A 908 3.00 9.92 27.69
N LYS A 909 1.99 9.45 26.97
CA LYS A 909 1.54 10.05 25.69
C LYS A 909 0.97 11.45 25.88
N ASP A 910 0.21 11.68 26.94
CA ASP A 910 -0.38 12.99 27.25
C ASP A 910 0.72 13.99 27.65
N PHE A 911 1.72 13.54 28.42
CA PHE A 911 2.84 14.38 28.80
C PHE A 911 3.76 14.71 27.62
N ASN A 912 4.00 13.76 26.71
CA ASN A 912 4.71 14.01 25.44
C ASN A 912 4.00 15.09 24.61
N LEU A 913 2.65 15.02 24.48
CA LEU A 913 1.87 16.06 23.78
C LEU A 913 2.00 17.43 24.43
N GLN A 914 1.90 17.50 25.76
CA GLN A 914 2.06 18.75 26.49
C GLN A 914 3.45 19.37 26.25
N ASN A 915 4.48 18.53 26.20
CA ASN A 915 5.85 18.96 25.92
C ASN A 915 5.99 19.51 24.48
N LEU A 916 5.39 18.86 23.49
CA LEU A 916 5.40 19.31 22.08
C LEU A 916 4.59 20.60 21.84
N ALA A 917 3.52 20.79 22.62
CA ALA A 917 2.66 21.97 22.52
C ALA A 917 3.23 23.21 23.27
N SER A 918 4.21 23.02 24.15
CA SER A 918 4.82 24.12 24.92
C SER A 918 5.85 24.86 24.05
N PRO A 919 5.83 26.21 24.01
CA PRO A 919 6.79 26.98 23.22
C PRO A 919 8.22 26.68 23.71
N LYS A 920 9.11 26.33 22.78
CA LYS A 920 10.53 26.20 23.05
C LYS A 920 11.06 27.61 23.38
N ASN A 921 11.44 27.84 24.63
CA ASN A 921 12.11 29.07 25.05
C ASN A 921 13.51 29.17 24.47
#